data_d7d53ac899ccfa65245aa9b2bf69aecf
#
_entry.id   d7d53ac899ccfa65245aa9b2bf69aecf
#
_cell.length_a   1.000
_cell.length_b   1.000
_cell.length_c   1.000
_cell.angle_alpha   90.00
_cell.angle_beta   90.00
_cell.angle_gamma   90.00
#
_symmetry.space_group_name_H-M   'P 1'
#
loop_
_entity.id
_entity.type
_entity.pdbx_description
1 polymer ?
#
loop_
_entity_poly.entity_id
_entity_poly.type
_entity_poly.pdbx_seq_one_letter_code
_entity_poly.pdbx_strand_id
1 'polypeptide(L)'
;MSTTPADLAFSDPFVRRHIGPDAAEQRAMLSTLGLDSLEALATATVPARIRATQPLDLPRALSEFEALARLREIAAKNQVFRSFIGMGYHDTITPPVIQRNILENPGWYTQYTPYQAEVSQGRLEGLLNFQTLVTDLTGLDIANASLLDEATACAEAMMLCHRVKAAEPGPEREVFFVAADCHPQNADLVHTRAKALGLKVVVGNWRTFAFTPQVFGALVQYPATDGTVSDYAKFARAAHDAGAMLVVAADLLALTVLAAPGEFGADVAVGGAQRFGVPLGFGGPHAAFFATRDAFKRQMPGRLVGVSKDARGKTALRLSLGTREQHIRRDKATSNICTAQALLANMAMAYACYHGPEGLKAIAQRVHRLTGLLAAGVEKSGLKVVNPTFFDTLTVLVPNAAAIHKVAEAHGVNLRRVDTTHVGVTLDEPTTAAELELLLTIFNEGSRPDFAVSQLAPKASGFRLRASSFLQHPVFNRHHSETELLRYLRRLESRDLSLCHSMIPLGSCTMKLNATAEMFPVSWPEFAKLHPFAPLAQTRGYQQMFEELEQWLCECTGFAGVSLQPNAGSQGEYAGLLIIRAWHQSRGETHRNVCLIPTSAHGTNPASAVMAGMVVVPVACDKEGNIDLADLRVRIDEHRANLAALMVTYPSTHGVFEASIQEVCALIHEAGGQVYMDGANMNAQVGLTSPGIIGADVCHLNLHKTFCIPHGGGGPGVGPVCVAEHLIPFLPGHAVVNLGGEEPIGAVSAAPWGSASINTISWMYIAMMGADGLTQATQVAILNANYIAKRLEPYFPVVYRAANGLVAHECILDLRRIVAGRANGAGSLPASAEFTLLPVKHVTAEDVAKRLMDFGIHAPTLSWPVAGTLMVEPTESEPQHELDRFCDAMIAIHGEILAIERGEADAKNNLLKHAPHTADQVCADAWDRPYSREQAAYPVAGLRDFKFWPAVARVDNVFGDRNLVCSCVGMEAYQA
;
A
#
# COMPACT_ATOMS: atom_id res chain seq x y z
N MET A 1 3.39 -3.14 40.72
CA MET A 1 3.40 -1.89 39.91
C MET A 1 3.04 -0.73 40.83
N SER A 2 3.86 0.31 40.91
CA SER A 2 3.56 1.51 41.71
C SER A 2 2.48 2.31 40.97
N THR A 3 1.27 2.40 41.52
CA THR A 3 0.24 3.29 41.01
C THR A 3 0.62 4.72 41.37
N THR A 4 0.96 5.53 40.38
CA THR A 4 1.11 6.98 40.55
C THR A 4 -0.22 7.56 41.04
N PRO A 5 -0.26 8.39 42.11
CA PRO A 5 -1.48 9.08 42.47
C PRO A 5 -2.10 9.83 41.30
N ALA A 6 -3.42 9.84 41.17
CA ALA A 6 -4.12 10.43 40.01
C ALA A 6 -3.81 11.93 39.81
N ASP A 7 -3.49 12.65 40.88
CA ASP A 7 -3.10 14.07 40.86
C ASP A 7 -1.64 14.32 40.40
N LEU A 8 -0.83 13.26 40.27
CA LEU A 8 0.53 13.31 39.72
C LEU A 8 0.63 12.72 38.32
N ALA A 9 -0.45 12.23 37.74
CA ALA A 9 -0.48 11.75 36.37
C ALA A 9 -0.44 12.91 35.37
N PHE A 10 0.02 12.65 34.16
CA PHE A 10 -0.04 13.64 33.07
C PHE A 10 -1.49 14.07 32.83
N SER A 11 -1.76 15.36 32.75
CA SER A 11 -3.09 15.94 32.61
C SER A 11 -3.62 15.90 31.17
N ASP A 12 -2.81 15.49 30.20
CA ASP A 12 -3.15 15.48 28.78
C ASP A 12 -3.07 14.06 28.17
N PRO A 13 -4.09 13.22 28.36
CA PRO A 13 -4.16 11.90 27.74
C PRO A 13 -4.37 12.04 26.22
N PHE A 14 -3.64 11.27 25.44
CA PHE A 14 -3.68 11.28 23.97
C PHE A 14 -5.09 10.96 23.40
N VAL A 15 -5.86 10.12 24.06
CA VAL A 15 -7.23 9.77 23.64
C VAL A 15 -8.07 11.00 23.31
N ARG A 16 -7.96 12.08 24.11
CA ARG A 16 -8.67 13.36 23.85
C ARG A 16 -8.11 14.16 22.66
N ARG A 17 -6.91 13.81 22.18
CA ARG A 17 -6.31 14.42 20.99
C ARG A 17 -6.66 13.66 19.73
N HIS A 18 -6.98 12.37 19.86
CA HIS A 18 -7.31 11.50 18.73
C HIS A 18 -8.83 11.48 18.43
N ILE A 19 -9.67 11.31 19.45
CA ILE A 19 -11.12 11.24 19.29
C ILE A 19 -11.68 12.64 19.03
N GLY A 20 -12.35 12.80 17.89
CA GLY A 20 -12.83 14.09 17.40
C GLY A 20 -13.96 14.68 18.27
N PRO A 21 -15.11 13.99 18.44
CA PRO A 21 -16.21 14.52 19.26
C PRO A 21 -15.87 14.53 20.75
N ASP A 22 -16.05 15.67 21.39
CA ASP A 22 -15.93 15.76 22.84
C ASP A 22 -17.12 15.12 23.58
N ALA A 23 -17.07 15.08 24.92
CA ALA A 23 -18.12 14.44 25.72
C ALA A 23 -19.49 15.13 25.60
N ALA A 24 -19.54 16.43 25.28
CA ALA A 24 -20.80 17.14 25.08
C ALA A 24 -21.36 16.84 23.69
N GLU A 25 -20.52 16.86 22.68
CA GLU A 25 -20.84 16.47 21.30
C GLU A 25 -21.32 15.02 21.22
N GLN A 26 -20.60 14.07 21.86
CA GLN A 26 -21.03 12.66 21.94
C GLN A 26 -22.45 12.52 22.54
N ARG A 27 -22.75 13.23 23.65
CA ARG A 27 -24.08 13.22 24.23
C ARG A 27 -25.16 13.80 23.29
N ALA A 28 -24.84 14.87 22.56
CA ALA A 28 -25.76 15.49 21.60
C ALA A 28 -26.04 14.51 20.43
N MET A 29 -25.00 13.86 19.91
CA MET A 29 -25.14 12.88 18.85
C MET A 29 -25.92 11.64 19.30
N LEU A 30 -25.64 11.09 20.49
CA LEU A 30 -26.39 9.99 21.09
C LEU A 30 -27.88 10.35 21.30
N SER A 31 -28.16 11.56 21.78
CA SER A 31 -29.53 12.05 21.92
C SER A 31 -30.29 12.10 20.58
N THR A 32 -29.61 12.46 19.48
CA THR A 32 -30.15 12.40 18.11
C THR A 32 -30.55 10.98 17.70
N LEU A 33 -29.84 9.98 18.23
CA LEU A 33 -30.11 8.54 18.00
C LEU A 33 -31.13 7.96 18.99
N GLY A 34 -31.52 8.71 20.05
CA GLY A 34 -32.40 8.24 21.11
C GLY A 34 -31.71 7.26 22.07
N LEU A 35 -30.38 7.43 22.27
CA LEU A 35 -29.56 6.58 23.13
C LEU A 35 -28.92 7.41 24.26
N ASP A 36 -28.65 6.77 25.40
CA ASP A 36 -28.18 7.44 26.62
C ASP A 36 -26.64 7.38 26.76
N SER A 37 -25.97 6.41 26.12
CA SER A 37 -24.53 6.22 26.27
C SER A 37 -23.89 5.49 25.08
N LEU A 38 -22.56 5.58 24.97
CA LEU A 38 -21.77 4.78 24.00
C LEU A 38 -21.93 3.28 24.25
N GLU A 39 -22.02 2.87 25.50
CA GLU A 39 -22.24 1.47 25.86
C GLU A 39 -23.62 0.98 25.40
N ALA A 40 -24.66 1.81 25.54
CA ALA A 40 -25.99 1.50 25.02
C ALA A 40 -25.98 1.33 23.50
N LEU A 41 -25.25 2.20 22.78
CA LEU A 41 -25.06 2.10 21.33
C LEU A 41 -24.32 0.79 20.95
N ALA A 42 -23.19 0.52 21.58
CA ALA A 42 -22.41 -0.71 21.33
C ALA A 42 -23.25 -1.98 21.60
N THR A 43 -24.00 -1.96 22.69
CA THR A 43 -24.91 -3.06 23.06
C THR A 43 -26.03 -3.23 22.03
N ALA A 44 -26.56 -2.15 21.47
CA ALA A 44 -27.59 -2.23 20.45
C ALA A 44 -27.06 -2.66 19.08
N THR A 45 -25.81 -2.33 18.76
CA THR A 45 -25.24 -2.53 17.43
C THR A 45 -24.56 -3.88 17.28
N VAL A 46 -23.73 -4.29 18.25
CA VAL A 46 -22.97 -5.56 18.18
C VAL A 46 -23.86 -6.71 18.67
N PRO A 47 -24.01 -7.81 17.88
CA PRO A 47 -24.80 -8.98 18.29
C PRO A 47 -24.33 -9.56 19.62
N ALA A 48 -25.25 -9.92 20.53
CA ALA A 48 -24.93 -10.36 21.89
C ALA A 48 -23.98 -11.57 21.96
N ARG A 49 -24.08 -12.48 21.00
CA ARG A 49 -23.27 -13.72 20.98
C ARG A 49 -21.80 -13.49 20.72
N ILE A 50 -21.46 -12.38 20.02
CA ILE A 50 -20.06 -12.08 19.64
C ILE A 50 -19.46 -10.92 20.46
N ARG A 51 -20.20 -10.36 21.44
CA ARG A 51 -19.63 -9.28 22.26
C ARG A 51 -18.51 -9.79 23.15
N ALA A 52 -17.43 -9.00 23.19
CA ALA A 52 -16.36 -9.21 24.15
C ALA A 52 -16.91 -9.12 25.59
N THR A 53 -16.52 -10.04 26.44
CA THR A 53 -16.95 -10.10 27.86
C THR A 53 -15.90 -9.56 28.82
N GLN A 54 -14.69 -9.34 28.34
CA GLN A 54 -13.58 -8.78 29.09
C GLN A 54 -13.00 -7.58 28.31
N PRO A 55 -12.48 -6.57 29.03
CA PRO A 55 -11.71 -5.51 28.38
C PRO A 55 -10.42 -6.08 27.77
N LEU A 56 -9.84 -5.36 26.83
CA LEU A 56 -8.53 -5.72 26.24
C LEU A 56 -7.45 -5.73 27.33
N ASP A 57 -6.60 -6.75 27.35
CA ASP A 57 -5.43 -6.84 28.24
C ASP A 57 -4.22 -6.13 27.59
N LEU A 58 -4.28 -4.82 27.56
CA LEU A 58 -3.22 -3.95 27.03
C LEU A 58 -2.59 -3.13 28.15
N PRO A 59 -1.34 -2.66 27.98
CA PRO A 59 -0.74 -1.72 28.90
C PRO A 59 -1.58 -0.45 29.10
N ARG A 60 -1.38 0.24 30.22
CA ARG A 60 -2.01 1.55 30.44
C ARG A 60 -1.71 2.50 29.27
N ALA A 61 -2.65 3.36 28.92
CA ALA A 61 -2.43 4.41 27.95
C ALA A 61 -1.28 5.35 28.38
N LEU A 62 -0.42 5.68 27.41
CA LEU A 62 0.67 6.62 27.59
C LEU A 62 0.31 7.99 27.03
N SER A 63 0.83 9.07 27.62
CA SER A 63 0.86 10.37 26.95
C SER A 63 1.82 10.35 25.77
N GLU A 64 1.73 11.32 24.83
CA GLU A 64 2.68 11.45 23.71
C GLU A 64 4.13 11.51 24.21
N PHE A 65 4.37 12.26 25.30
CA PHE A 65 5.69 12.38 25.91
C PHE A 65 6.23 11.02 26.44
N GLU A 66 5.40 10.27 27.16
CA GLU A 66 5.77 8.95 27.70
C GLU A 66 5.99 7.93 26.58
N ALA A 67 5.12 7.91 25.55
CA ALA A 67 5.22 6.99 24.44
C ALA A 67 6.49 7.23 23.61
N LEU A 68 6.81 8.48 23.29
CA LEU A 68 8.05 8.86 22.62
C LEU A 68 9.29 8.48 23.45
N ALA A 69 9.27 8.74 24.77
CA ALA A 69 10.37 8.35 25.66
C ALA A 69 10.55 6.82 25.69
N ARG A 70 9.46 6.08 25.86
CA ARG A 70 9.49 4.60 25.87
C ARG A 70 10.00 4.02 24.55
N LEU A 71 9.51 4.52 23.42
CA LEU A 71 9.97 4.04 22.11
C LEU A 71 11.44 4.44 21.86
N ARG A 72 11.90 5.58 22.40
CA ARG A 72 13.33 5.95 22.34
C ARG A 72 14.20 4.98 23.13
N GLU A 73 13.76 4.51 24.31
CA GLU A 73 14.44 3.47 25.07
C GLU A 73 14.53 2.14 24.30
N ILE A 74 13.46 1.76 23.60
CA ILE A 74 13.44 0.57 22.73
C ILE A 74 14.40 0.78 21.55
N ALA A 75 14.32 1.90 20.86
CA ALA A 75 15.19 2.24 19.73
C ALA A 75 16.68 2.18 20.09
N ALA A 76 17.05 2.67 21.29
CA ALA A 76 18.43 2.66 21.78
C ALA A 76 19.04 1.24 21.97
N LYS A 77 18.23 0.18 21.94
CA LYS A 77 18.71 -1.22 21.94
C LYS A 77 19.19 -1.68 20.57
N ASN A 78 18.86 -0.95 19.52
CA ASN A 78 19.36 -1.19 18.17
C ASN A 78 20.81 -0.68 18.05
N GLN A 79 21.63 -1.41 17.31
CA GLN A 79 23.00 -1.03 16.99
C GLN A 79 23.08 -0.69 15.50
N VAL A 80 23.14 0.60 15.20
CA VAL A 80 23.19 1.06 13.79
C VAL A 80 24.62 0.92 13.28
N PHE A 81 24.95 -0.28 12.79
CA PHE A 81 26.23 -0.54 12.14
C PHE A 81 26.20 -0.07 10.69
N ARG A 82 27.35 0.38 10.19
CA ARG A 82 27.50 0.72 8.77
C ARG A 82 27.37 -0.56 7.92
N SER A 83 26.36 -0.60 7.04
CA SER A 83 26.06 -1.78 6.26
C SER A 83 26.65 -1.71 4.86
N PHE A 84 27.39 -2.75 4.50
CA PHE A 84 27.85 -3.04 3.14
C PHE A 84 27.35 -4.42 2.66
N ILE A 85 26.19 -4.84 3.14
CA ILE A 85 25.56 -6.13 2.79
C ILE A 85 25.02 -6.11 1.37
N GLY A 86 24.37 -5.04 0.95
CA GLY A 86 23.75 -4.95 -0.37
C GLY A 86 22.51 -5.82 -0.51
N MET A 87 22.50 -6.75 -1.49
CA MET A 87 21.36 -7.65 -1.75
C MET A 87 20.05 -6.91 -2.04
N GLY A 88 20.11 -5.83 -2.82
CA GLY A 88 18.93 -5.02 -3.17
C GLY A 88 18.60 -3.91 -2.18
N TYR A 89 19.34 -3.76 -1.08
CA TYR A 89 19.18 -2.72 -0.06
C TYR A 89 20.48 -1.94 0.15
N HIS A 90 20.41 -0.61 0.04
CA HIS A 90 21.58 0.26 0.06
C HIS A 90 21.29 1.50 0.91
N ASP A 91 22.26 1.97 1.67
CA ASP A 91 22.09 3.28 2.31
C ASP A 91 22.11 4.39 1.24
N THR A 92 21.33 5.43 1.47
CA THR A 92 21.18 6.56 0.55
C THR A 92 21.05 7.86 1.32
N ILE A 93 21.35 8.97 0.66
CA ILE A 93 21.21 10.30 1.25
C ILE A 93 19.83 10.83 0.91
N THR A 94 18.89 10.75 1.86
CA THR A 94 17.59 11.41 1.72
C THR A 94 17.79 12.93 1.84
N PRO A 95 17.55 13.72 0.77
CA PRO A 95 17.65 15.17 0.89
C PRO A 95 16.67 15.70 1.95
N PRO A 96 17.10 16.55 2.90
CA PRO A 96 16.24 17.07 3.97
C PRO A 96 14.98 17.76 3.46
N VAL A 97 15.05 18.41 2.30
CA VAL A 97 13.88 19.04 1.65
C VAL A 97 12.83 18.01 1.21
N ILE A 98 13.23 16.80 0.85
CA ILE A 98 12.32 15.69 0.49
C ILE A 98 11.77 15.05 1.77
N GLN A 99 12.64 14.73 2.73
CA GLN A 99 12.22 14.14 3.99
C GLN A 99 11.13 14.99 4.66
N ARG A 100 11.38 16.28 4.85
CA ARG A 100 10.47 17.18 5.54
C ARG A 100 9.18 17.48 4.77
N ASN A 101 9.26 17.60 3.44
CA ASN A 101 8.14 18.07 2.62
C ASN A 101 7.38 16.96 1.90
N ILE A 102 7.77 15.68 2.07
CA ILE A 102 7.00 14.51 1.61
C ILE A 102 6.78 13.54 2.77
N LEU A 103 7.86 12.93 3.29
CA LEU A 103 7.75 11.85 4.29
C LEU A 103 7.11 12.32 5.61
N GLU A 104 7.49 13.52 6.07
CA GLU A 104 7.03 14.11 7.34
C GLU A 104 5.90 15.13 7.14
N ASN A 105 5.37 15.30 5.92
CA ASN A 105 4.35 16.28 5.61
C ASN A 105 2.95 15.66 5.53
N PRO A 106 2.01 16.02 6.45
CA PRO A 106 0.65 15.48 6.43
C PRO A 106 -0.13 15.81 5.16
N GLY A 107 0.19 16.90 4.45
CA GLY A 107 -0.38 17.21 3.15
C GLY A 107 -0.07 16.14 2.09
N TRP A 108 1.01 15.37 2.24
CA TRP A 108 1.37 14.26 1.39
C TRP A 108 0.95 12.90 1.96
N TYR A 109 1.26 12.60 3.24
CA TYR A 109 1.04 11.26 3.75
C TYR A 109 -0.42 10.99 4.16
N THR A 110 -1.28 12.01 4.32
CA THR A 110 -2.70 11.82 4.62
C THR A 110 -3.61 11.82 3.39
N GLN A 111 -3.07 11.79 2.19
CA GLN A 111 -3.83 11.66 0.95
C GLN A 111 -4.32 10.22 0.75
N TYR A 112 -5.41 10.05 -0.03
CA TYR A 112 -5.89 8.75 -0.47
C TYR A 112 -5.41 8.40 -1.89
N THR A 113 -5.60 7.15 -2.30
CA THR A 113 -5.39 6.70 -3.69
C THR A 113 -6.14 7.61 -4.67
N PRO A 114 -5.52 8.06 -5.78
CA PRO A 114 -6.06 9.11 -6.64
C PRO A 114 -7.20 8.65 -7.56
N TYR A 115 -8.21 7.97 -7.02
CA TYR A 115 -9.42 7.60 -7.78
C TYR A 115 -10.25 8.82 -8.22
N GLN A 116 -10.22 9.89 -7.43
CA GLN A 116 -10.87 11.16 -7.76
C GLN A 116 -9.83 12.13 -8.32
N ALA A 117 -9.64 12.05 -9.62
CA ALA A 117 -8.55 12.70 -10.34
C ALA A 117 -8.52 14.23 -10.15
N GLU A 118 -9.68 14.89 -10.12
CA GLU A 118 -9.79 16.34 -10.08
C GLU A 118 -9.22 16.97 -8.80
N VAL A 119 -9.19 16.22 -7.69
CA VAL A 119 -8.62 16.63 -6.40
C VAL A 119 -7.33 15.88 -6.06
N SER A 120 -6.64 15.36 -7.08
CA SER A 120 -5.47 14.50 -6.94
C SER A 120 -4.38 14.79 -7.97
N GLN A 121 -4.41 15.96 -8.61
CA GLN A 121 -3.56 16.26 -9.76
C GLN A 121 -2.07 16.35 -9.39
N GLY A 122 -1.75 16.71 -8.15
CA GLY A 122 -0.35 16.81 -7.70
C GLY A 122 0.31 15.45 -7.56
N ARG A 123 -0.31 14.50 -6.80
CA ARG A 123 0.25 13.15 -6.65
C ARG A 123 0.19 12.34 -7.94
N LEU A 124 -0.81 12.58 -8.80
CA LEU A 124 -0.85 12.01 -10.14
C LEU A 124 0.32 12.51 -11.00
N GLU A 125 0.67 13.80 -10.94
CA GLU A 125 1.86 14.33 -11.63
C GLU A 125 3.14 13.69 -11.09
N GLY A 126 3.29 13.55 -9.76
CA GLY A 126 4.42 12.86 -9.14
C GLY A 126 4.56 11.41 -9.60
N LEU A 127 3.46 10.65 -9.62
CA LEU A 127 3.46 9.26 -10.07
C LEU A 127 3.71 9.13 -11.60
N LEU A 128 3.23 10.07 -12.41
CA LEU A 128 3.54 10.11 -13.85
C LEU A 128 5.03 10.34 -14.08
N ASN A 129 5.64 11.26 -13.30
CA ASN A 129 7.08 11.49 -13.33
C ASN A 129 7.85 10.23 -12.92
N PHE A 130 7.37 9.48 -11.90
CA PHE A 130 7.97 8.21 -11.50
C PHE A 130 7.89 7.17 -12.63
N GLN A 131 6.76 7.05 -13.31
CA GLN A 131 6.62 6.17 -14.47
C GLN A 131 7.62 6.53 -15.58
N THR A 132 7.77 7.83 -15.87
CA THR A 132 8.72 8.35 -16.86
C THR A 132 10.16 8.07 -16.44
N LEU A 133 10.51 8.28 -15.17
CA LEU A 133 11.80 7.89 -14.61
C LEU A 133 12.13 6.42 -14.90
N VAL A 134 11.18 5.54 -14.63
CA VAL A 134 11.37 4.09 -14.80
C VAL A 134 11.47 3.70 -16.28
N THR A 135 10.60 4.21 -17.14
CA THR A 135 10.66 3.92 -18.59
C THR A 135 11.96 4.42 -19.21
N ASP A 136 12.40 5.62 -18.85
CA ASP A 136 13.65 6.19 -19.36
C ASP A 136 14.87 5.37 -18.93
N LEU A 137 14.93 4.94 -17.66
CA LEU A 137 16.05 4.16 -17.15
C LEU A 137 16.07 2.73 -17.68
N THR A 138 14.91 2.09 -17.79
CA THR A 138 14.82 0.69 -18.25
C THR A 138 14.85 0.54 -19.77
N GLY A 139 14.56 1.61 -20.52
CA GLY A 139 14.43 1.58 -21.98
C GLY A 139 13.23 0.76 -22.46
N LEU A 140 12.18 0.66 -21.62
CA LEU A 140 10.92 0.00 -21.94
C LEU A 140 9.79 1.02 -22.11
N ASP A 141 8.69 0.62 -22.78
CA ASP A 141 7.69 1.56 -23.30
C ASP A 141 6.75 2.11 -22.22
N ILE A 142 6.45 1.31 -21.17
CA ILE A 142 5.45 1.65 -20.16
C ILE A 142 5.85 1.13 -18.78
N ALA A 143 5.63 1.92 -17.74
CA ALA A 143 5.85 1.56 -16.35
C ALA A 143 4.61 1.86 -15.49
N ASN A 144 4.44 1.10 -14.40
CA ASN A 144 3.37 1.35 -13.43
C ASN A 144 3.74 2.42 -12.40
N ALA A 145 2.75 2.85 -11.61
CA ALA A 145 2.93 3.90 -10.60
C ALA A 145 3.73 3.43 -9.37
N SER A 146 3.60 2.18 -8.95
CA SER A 146 4.42 1.47 -7.95
C SER A 146 3.95 0.04 -7.76
N LEU A 147 4.82 -0.82 -7.21
CA LEU A 147 4.49 -2.11 -6.60
C LEU A 147 5.02 -2.17 -5.17
N LEU A 148 4.93 -3.35 -4.52
CA LEU A 148 5.17 -3.52 -3.08
C LEU A 148 6.66 -3.57 -2.73
N ASP A 149 7.42 -4.44 -3.41
CA ASP A 149 8.87 -4.60 -3.31
C ASP A 149 9.43 -5.33 -4.54
N GLU A 150 10.76 -5.46 -4.64
CA GLU A 150 11.42 -6.09 -5.80
C GLU A 150 11.02 -7.55 -5.98
N ALA A 151 10.99 -8.34 -4.90
CA ALA A 151 10.67 -9.77 -4.99
C ALA A 151 9.21 -9.99 -5.40
N THR A 152 8.29 -9.17 -4.89
CA THR A 152 6.88 -9.17 -5.33
C THR A 152 6.78 -8.80 -6.81
N ALA A 153 7.54 -7.81 -7.26
CA ALA A 153 7.55 -7.42 -8.68
C ALA A 153 8.12 -8.53 -9.58
N CYS A 154 9.11 -9.29 -9.13
CA CYS A 154 9.61 -10.48 -9.83
C CYS A 154 8.53 -11.56 -9.99
N ALA A 155 7.77 -11.84 -8.92
CA ALA A 155 6.68 -12.80 -8.97
C ALA A 155 5.51 -12.33 -9.87
N GLU A 156 5.18 -11.04 -9.83
CA GLU A 156 4.19 -10.45 -10.75
C GLU A 156 4.65 -10.51 -12.21
N ALA A 157 5.97 -10.35 -12.47
CA ALA A 157 6.53 -10.50 -13.81
C ALA A 157 6.44 -11.95 -14.32
N MET A 158 6.72 -12.95 -13.47
CA MET A 158 6.48 -14.35 -13.79
C MET A 158 5.01 -14.56 -14.19
N MET A 159 4.07 -14.01 -13.42
CA MET A 159 2.64 -14.16 -13.70
C MET A 159 2.22 -13.45 -14.99
N LEU A 160 2.79 -12.29 -15.32
CA LEU A 160 2.57 -11.64 -16.61
C LEU A 160 3.06 -12.52 -17.76
N CYS A 161 4.28 -13.05 -17.67
CA CYS A 161 4.86 -13.95 -18.68
C CYS A 161 3.96 -15.17 -18.88
N HIS A 162 3.51 -15.81 -17.80
CA HIS A 162 2.60 -16.97 -17.86
C HIS A 162 1.30 -16.62 -18.58
N ARG A 163 0.60 -15.53 -18.18
CA ARG A 163 -0.66 -15.12 -18.81
C ARG A 163 -0.51 -14.79 -20.30
N VAL A 164 0.57 -14.11 -20.68
CA VAL A 164 0.86 -13.77 -22.07
C VAL A 164 1.06 -15.06 -22.88
N LYS A 165 1.87 -16.00 -22.37
CA LYS A 165 2.19 -17.21 -23.09
C LYS A 165 1.07 -18.25 -23.09
N ALA A 166 0.24 -18.29 -22.05
CA ALA A 166 -0.96 -19.14 -22.02
C ALA A 166 -2.05 -18.69 -23.02
N ALA A 167 -2.04 -17.43 -23.43
CA ALA A 167 -2.96 -16.90 -24.45
C ALA A 167 -2.48 -17.18 -25.90
N GLU A 168 -1.23 -17.57 -26.10
CA GLU A 168 -0.67 -17.90 -27.40
C GLU A 168 -1.05 -19.35 -27.79
N PRO A 169 -1.35 -19.65 -29.07
CA PRO A 169 -1.57 -21.02 -29.53
C PRO A 169 -0.26 -21.82 -29.44
N GLY A 170 -0.34 -23.05 -28.91
CA GLY A 170 0.86 -23.90 -28.78
C GLY A 170 0.76 -24.90 -27.64
N PRO A 171 1.87 -25.59 -27.30
CA PRO A 171 1.92 -26.48 -26.15
C PRO A 171 1.80 -25.69 -24.85
N GLU A 172 1.24 -26.28 -23.82
CA GLU A 172 1.19 -25.74 -22.49
C GLU A 172 2.61 -25.45 -21.96
N ARG A 173 2.82 -24.26 -21.37
CA ARG A 173 4.09 -23.80 -20.86
C ARG A 173 3.98 -23.63 -19.35
N GLU A 174 4.72 -24.41 -18.59
CA GLU A 174 4.64 -24.47 -17.13
C GLU A 174 5.95 -24.16 -16.41
N VAL A 175 7.06 -23.93 -17.16
CA VAL A 175 8.38 -23.75 -16.58
C VAL A 175 8.80 -22.29 -16.62
N PHE A 176 9.21 -21.76 -15.46
CA PHE A 176 9.87 -20.48 -15.32
C PHE A 176 11.33 -20.70 -14.86
N PHE A 177 12.26 -20.09 -15.55
CA PHE A 177 13.68 -20.16 -15.17
C PHE A 177 14.07 -18.97 -14.30
N VAL A 178 14.84 -19.20 -13.23
CA VAL A 178 15.44 -18.16 -12.38
C VAL A 178 16.94 -18.37 -12.36
N ALA A 179 17.71 -17.35 -12.72
CA ALA A 179 19.18 -17.42 -12.65
C ALA A 179 19.63 -17.58 -11.19
N ALA A 180 20.58 -18.50 -10.95
CA ALA A 180 21.07 -18.80 -9.60
C ALA A 180 21.80 -17.62 -8.93
N ASP A 181 22.18 -16.63 -9.72
CA ASP A 181 22.79 -15.37 -9.29
C ASP A 181 21.78 -14.22 -9.12
N CYS A 182 20.46 -14.52 -9.03
CA CYS A 182 19.46 -13.60 -8.52
C CYS A 182 19.58 -13.43 -6.99
N HIS A 183 19.01 -12.36 -6.44
CA HIS A 183 18.88 -12.21 -4.99
C HIS A 183 18.03 -13.36 -4.42
N PRO A 184 18.46 -13.98 -3.29
CA PRO A 184 17.75 -15.15 -2.74
C PRO A 184 16.28 -14.87 -2.39
N GLN A 185 15.95 -13.67 -1.89
CA GLN A 185 14.58 -13.29 -1.61
C GLN A 185 13.70 -13.20 -2.87
N ASN A 186 14.28 -12.81 -4.01
CA ASN A 186 13.56 -12.77 -5.29
C ASN A 186 13.22 -14.19 -5.77
N ALA A 187 14.19 -15.10 -5.68
CA ALA A 187 13.99 -16.50 -6.05
C ALA A 187 12.98 -17.20 -5.13
N ASP A 188 13.03 -16.95 -3.83
CA ASP A 188 12.12 -17.53 -2.83
C ASP A 188 10.67 -17.10 -3.09
N LEU A 189 10.42 -15.81 -3.27
CA LEU A 189 9.06 -15.32 -3.50
C LEU A 189 8.48 -15.76 -4.85
N VAL A 190 9.30 -15.82 -5.89
CA VAL A 190 8.92 -16.42 -7.19
C VAL A 190 8.53 -17.89 -7.00
N HIS A 191 9.30 -18.65 -6.20
CA HIS A 191 9.00 -20.05 -5.89
C HIS A 191 7.68 -20.19 -5.12
N THR A 192 7.47 -19.38 -4.08
CA THR A 192 6.21 -19.35 -3.29
C THR A 192 5.00 -19.12 -4.18
N ARG A 193 5.08 -18.14 -5.10
CA ARG A 193 4.01 -17.83 -6.04
C ARG A 193 3.77 -18.97 -7.03
N ALA A 194 4.81 -19.53 -7.59
CA ALA A 194 4.73 -20.63 -8.56
C ALA A 194 4.13 -21.90 -7.95
N LYS A 195 4.58 -22.28 -6.73
CA LYS A 195 4.08 -23.45 -5.99
C LYS A 195 2.56 -23.40 -5.79
N ALA A 196 2.01 -22.25 -5.46
CA ALA A 196 0.58 -22.08 -5.28
C ALA A 196 -0.24 -22.42 -6.54
N LEU A 197 0.34 -22.20 -7.71
CA LEU A 197 -0.31 -22.36 -9.02
C LEU A 197 0.12 -23.64 -9.75
N GLY A 198 0.93 -24.48 -9.12
CA GLY A 198 1.45 -25.70 -9.75
C GLY A 198 2.49 -25.44 -10.85
N LEU A 199 3.05 -24.24 -10.95
CA LEU A 199 4.08 -23.88 -11.92
C LEU A 199 5.46 -24.37 -11.45
N LYS A 200 6.30 -24.78 -12.38
CA LYS A 200 7.66 -25.28 -12.10
C LYS A 200 8.68 -24.17 -12.22
N VAL A 201 9.41 -23.89 -11.13
CA VAL A 201 10.57 -23.01 -11.14
C VAL A 201 11.86 -23.84 -11.25
N VAL A 202 12.71 -23.45 -12.19
CA VAL A 202 14.04 -24.06 -12.38
C VAL A 202 15.09 -23.00 -12.05
N VAL A 203 15.82 -23.18 -10.95
CA VAL A 203 16.96 -22.33 -10.58
C VAL A 203 18.25 -22.91 -11.14
N GLY A 204 19.04 -22.11 -11.86
CA GLY A 204 20.27 -22.62 -12.48
C GLY A 204 21.19 -21.57 -13.08
N ASN A 205 22.29 -22.05 -13.66
CA ASN A 205 23.25 -21.16 -14.33
C ASN A 205 22.71 -20.76 -15.72
N TRP A 206 22.39 -19.48 -15.89
CA TRP A 206 21.85 -18.93 -17.14
C TRP A 206 22.79 -19.12 -18.36
N ARG A 207 24.09 -19.21 -18.14
CA ARG A 207 25.08 -19.40 -19.22
C ARG A 207 25.00 -20.77 -19.87
N THR A 208 24.51 -21.78 -19.13
CA THR A 208 24.39 -23.18 -19.60
C THR A 208 22.95 -23.64 -19.75
N PHE A 209 21.95 -22.77 -19.39
CA PHE A 209 20.55 -23.12 -19.49
C PHE A 209 20.10 -23.20 -20.96
N ALA A 210 19.48 -24.34 -21.30
CA ALA A 210 18.89 -24.56 -22.62
C ALA A 210 17.38 -24.37 -22.56
N PHE A 211 16.86 -23.40 -23.31
CA PHE A 211 15.44 -23.18 -23.42
C PHE A 211 14.74 -24.34 -24.13
N THR A 212 13.63 -24.79 -23.58
CA THR A 212 12.74 -25.77 -24.18
C THR A 212 11.36 -25.13 -24.45
N PRO A 213 10.50 -25.76 -25.28
CA PRO A 213 9.15 -25.23 -25.55
C PRO A 213 8.24 -25.09 -24.33
N GLN A 214 8.55 -25.77 -23.20
CA GLN A 214 7.79 -25.64 -21.95
C GLN A 214 8.14 -24.39 -21.16
N VAL A 215 9.24 -23.68 -21.47
CA VAL A 215 9.65 -22.46 -20.76
C VAL A 215 8.83 -21.27 -21.25
N PHE A 216 8.12 -20.61 -20.34
CA PHE A 216 7.36 -19.40 -20.67
C PHE A 216 8.12 -18.09 -20.37
N GLY A 217 9.12 -18.14 -19.48
CA GLY A 217 9.91 -16.96 -19.15
C GLY A 217 11.15 -17.28 -18.33
N ALA A 218 12.02 -16.31 -18.22
CA ALA A 218 13.26 -16.38 -17.45
C ALA A 218 13.52 -15.09 -16.70
N LEU A 219 14.01 -15.18 -15.45
CA LEU A 219 14.43 -14.06 -14.59
C LEU A 219 15.95 -14.04 -14.45
N VAL A 220 16.55 -12.86 -14.67
CA VAL A 220 17.95 -12.57 -14.38
C VAL A 220 18.08 -11.32 -13.52
N GLN A 221 19.18 -11.18 -12.76
CA GLN A 221 19.47 -10.03 -11.88
C GLN A 221 20.56 -9.15 -12.50
N TYR A 222 20.40 -7.81 -12.46
CA TYR A 222 21.29 -6.86 -13.13
C TYR A 222 21.51 -5.58 -12.30
N PRO A 223 22.66 -5.43 -11.61
CA PRO A 223 23.76 -6.43 -11.41
C PRO A 223 23.30 -7.67 -10.67
N ALA A 224 24.01 -8.79 -10.87
CA ALA A 224 23.78 -10.05 -10.17
C ALA A 224 24.05 -9.93 -8.68
N THR A 225 23.56 -10.90 -7.88
CA THR A 225 23.67 -10.85 -6.41
C THR A 225 25.11 -10.89 -5.90
N ASP A 226 26.04 -11.46 -6.68
CA ASP A 226 27.49 -11.47 -6.39
C ASP A 226 28.21 -10.17 -6.82
N GLY A 227 27.48 -9.26 -7.50
CA GLY A 227 28.00 -8.02 -8.08
C GLY A 227 28.35 -8.09 -9.55
N THR A 228 28.31 -9.26 -10.18
CA THR A 228 28.69 -9.43 -11.60
C THR A 228 27.71 -8.68 -12.51
N VAL A 229 28.25 -7.87 -13.42
CA VAL A 229 27.50 -7.23 -14.50
C VAL A 229 27.66 -8.05 -15.78
N SER A 230 26.57 -8.67 -16.23
CA SER A 230 26.57 -9.60 -17.38
C SER A 230 25.89 -8.99 -18.61
N ASP A 231 26.36 -9.36 -19.81
CA ASP A 231 25.66 -9.04 -21.07
C ASP A 231 24.66 -10.17 -21.39
N TYR A 232 23.39 -9.89 -21.23
CA TYR A 232 22.30 -10.84 -21.45
C TYR A 232 21.75 -10.85 -22.89
N ALA A 233 22.34 -10.11 -23.86
CA ALA A 233 21.79 -10.01 -25.21
C ALA A 233 21.68 -11.35 -25.95
N LYS A 234 22.62 -12.28 -25.73
CA LYS A 234 22.57 -13.64 -26.30
C LYS A 234 21.50 -14.50 -25.60
N PHE A 235 21.38 -14.36 -24.27
CA PHE A 235 20.38 -15.09 -23.48
C PHE A 235 18.96 -14.64 -23.83
N ALA A 236 18.75 -13.32 -24.01
CA ALA A 236 17.49 -12.74 -24.47
C ALA A 236 17.05 -13.33 -25.83
N ARG A 237 17.97 -13.37 -26.79
CA ARG A 237 17.70 -13.97 -28.11
C ARG A 237 17.32 -15.45 -28.00
N ALA A 238 18.07 -16.23 -27.22
CA ALA A 238 17.77 -17.66 -27.02
C ALA A 238 16.40 -17.86 -26.35
N ALA A 239 16.00 -17.00 -25.41
CA ALA A 239 14.68 -17.02 -24.82
C ALA A 239 13.59 -16.75 -25.89
N HIS A 240 13.77 -15.70 -26.69
CA HIS A 240 12.82 -15.31 -27.73
C HIS A 240 12.71 -16.38 -28.84
N ASP A 241 13.82 -16.95 -29.27
CA ASP A 241 13.86 -18.03 -30.28
C ASP A 241 13.08 -19.26 -29.81
N ALA A 242 13.04 -19.51 -28.49
CA ALA A 242 12.23 -20.57 -27.89
C ALA A 242 10.80 -20.12 -27.55
N GLY A 243 10.45 -18.87 -27.82
CA GLY A 243 9.13 -18.27 -27.52
C GLY A 243 8.94 -17.92 -26.05
N ALA A 244 9.99 -17.87 -25.23
CA ALA A 244 9.95 -17.43 -23.83
C ALA A 244 10.20 -15.92 -23.70
N MET A 245 9.79 -15.32 -22.57
CA MET A 245 10.02 -13.92 -22.26
C MET A 245 11.20 -13.75 -21.31
N LEU A 246 11.91 -12.60 -21.41
CA LEU A 246 13.01 -12.24 -20.50
C LEU A 246 12.56 -11.17 -19.51
N VAL A 247 12.68 -11.47 -18.21
CA VAL A 247 12.52 -10.57 -17.08
C VAL A 247 13.88 -10.19 -16.52
N VAL A 248 14.10 -8.90 -16.27
CA VAL A 248 15.33 -8.38 -15.68
C VAL A 248 15.00 -7.67 -14.36
N ALA A 249 15.50 -8.20 -13.25
CA ALA A 249 15.49 -7.47 -11.97
C ALA A 249 16.69 -6.53 -11.95
N ALA A 250 16.47 -5.20 -11.91
CA ALA A 250 17.49 -4.20 -12.16
C ALA A 250 17.57 -3.12 -11.09
N ASP A 251 18.79 -2.65 -10.83
CA ASP A 251 19.07 -1.49 -9.97
C ASP A 251 19.00 -0.19 -10.77
N LEU A 252 18.05 0.70 -10.45
CA LEU A 252 17.85 1.98 -11.15
C LEU A 252 19.08 2.90 -11.13
N LEU A 253 19.87 2.92 -10.05
CA LEU A 253 21.07 3.74 -10.00
C LEU A 253 22.15 3.21 -10.97
N ALA A 254 22.33 1.90 -10.99
CA ALA A 254 23.24 1.24 -11.94
C ALA A 254 22.84 1.54 -13.40
N LEU A 255 21.52 1.57 -13.69
CA LEU A 255 21.01 1.87 -15.05
C LEU A 255 21.33 3.29 -15.55
N THR A 256 21.78 4.20 -14.70
CA THR A 256 22.26 5.53 -15.16
C THR A 256 23.60 5.43 -15.93
N VAL A 257 24.35 4.34 -15.75
CA VAL A 257 25.64 4.07 -16.40
C VAL A 257 25.69 2.75 -17.17
N LEU A 258 24.90 1.75 -16.79
CA LEU A 258 24.81 0.46 -17.48
C LEU A 258 23.80 0.50 -18.63
N ALA A 259 24.01 -0.34 -19.66
CA ALA A 259 23.06 -0.51 -20.75
C ALA A 259 21.65 -0.83 -20.21
N ALA A 260 20.63 -0.16 -20.72
CA ALA A 260 19.27 -0.36 -20.28
C ALA A 260 18.75 -1.78 -20.65
N PRO A 261 17.90 -2.42 -19.81
CA PRO A 261 17.30 -3.72 -20.13
C PRO A 261 16.63 -3.80 -21.50
N GLY A 262 15.92 -2.74 -21.92
CA GLY A 262 15.33 -2.64 -23.26
C GLY A 262 16.35 -2.71 -24.39
N GLU A 263 17.59 -2.17 -24.20
CA GLU A 263 18.65 -2.17 -25.21
C GLU A 263 19.21 -3.55 -25.52
N PHE A 264 19.06 -4.53 -24.64
CA PHE A 264 19.51 -5.90 -24.86
C PHE A 264 18.38 -6.93 -24.95
N GLY A 265 17.13 -6.47 -25.02
CA GLY A 265 15.99 -7.31 -25.39
C GLY A 265 15.15 -7.81 -24.23
N ALA A 266 15.16 -7.16 -23.06
CA ALA A 266 14.20 -7.46 -22.00
C ALA A 266 12.76 -7.21 -22.45
N ASP A 267 11.83 -8.05 -22.00
CA ASP A 267 10.40 -7.87 -22.19
C ASP A 267 9.78 -7.19 -20.97
N VAL A 268 10.33 -7.45 -19.79
CA VAL A 268 9.95 -6.88 -18.51
C VAL A 268 11.20 -6.50 -17.73
N ALA A 269 11.16 -5.34 -17.07
CA ALA A 269 12.14 -4.93 -16.08
C ALA A 269 11.42 -4.61 -14.77
N VAL A 270 11.96 -5.11 -13.67
CA VAL A 270 11.44 -4.90 -12.30
C VAL A 270 12.57 -4.51 -11.37
N GLY A 271 12.26 -4.01 -10.17
CA GLY A 271 13.27 -3.69 -9.17
C GLY A 271 12.74 -2.78 -8.09
N GLY A 272 13.63 -2.38 -7.16
CA GLY A 272 13.35 -1.40 -6.12
C GLY A 272 13.81 0.00 -6.50
N ALA A 273 13.07 1.04 -6.09
CA ALA A 273 13.46 2.44 -6.22
C ALA A 273 14.08 3.00 -4.91
N GLN A 274 14.42 2.13 -3.96
CA GLN A 274 14.91 2.50 -2.62
C GLN A 274 16.15 3.41 -2.67
N ARG A 275 17.09 3.15 -3.59
CA ARG A 275 18.32 3.93 -3.76
C ARG A 275 18.07 5.40 -4.15
N PHE A 276 16.86 5.76 -4.53
CA PHE A 276 16.50 7.13 -4.87
C PHE A 276 15.94 7.86 -3.65
N GLY A 277 16.77 7.97 -2.61
CA GLY A 277 16.51 8.78 -1.43
C GLY A 277 15.51 8.18 -0.43
N VAL A 278 15.19 6.90 -0.49
CA VAL A 278 14.29 6.24 0.48
C VAL A 278 15.11 5.54 1.56
N PRO A 279 14.86 5.80 2.86
CA PRO A 279 15.60 5.14 3.93
C PRO A 279 15.49 3.62 3.90
N LEU A 280 16.51 2.91 4.45
CA LEU A 280 16.52 1.44 4.54
C LEU A 280 15.32 0.87 5.31
N GLY A 281 14.94 1.52 6.44
CA GLY A 281 13.75 1.19 7.21
C GLY A 281 13.63 -0.28 7.63
N PHE A 282 14.74 -0.96 7.84
CA PHE A 282 14.82 -2.38 8.13
C PHE A 282 14.12 -3.26 7.07
N GLY A 283 14.13 -2.80 5.82
CA GLY A 283 13.58 -3.51 4.66
C GLY A 283 12.34 -2.90 4.03
N GLY A 284 11.79 -1.88 4.64
CA GLY A 284 10.63 -1.18 4.06
C GLY A 284 9.93 -0.18 4.99
N PRO A 285 8.98 0.60 4.38
CA PRO A 285 8.41 0.46 3.04
C PRO A 285 9.32 0.97 1.92
N HIS A 286 9.32 0.29 0.76
CA HIS A 286 10.07 0.68 -0.44
C HIS A 286 9.17 0.58 -1.68
N ALA A 287 9.26 1.56 -2.59
CA ALA A 287 8.56 1.47 -3.86
C ALA A 287 9.30 0.52 -4.83
N ALA A 288 8.63 -0.52 -5.29
CA ALA A 288 9.09 -1.26 -6.45
C ALA A 288 8.53 -0.67 -7.75
N PHE A 289 9.18 -0.97 -8.85
CA PHE A 289 8.76 -0.62 -10.20
C PHE A 289 8.54 -1.87 -11.06
N PHE A 290 7.73 -1.68 -12.09
CA PHE A 290 7.47 -2.68 -13.11
C PHE A 290 7.35 -1.96 -14.46
N ALA A 291 8.25 -2.27 -15.39
CA ALA A 291 8.21 -1.74 -16.76
C ALA A 291 8.10 -2.88 -17.76
N THR A 292 7.41 -2.63 -18.88
CA THR A 292 7.23 -3.62 -19.93
C THR A 292 7.02 -2.95 -21.30
N ARG A 293 6.91 -3.78 -22.35
CA ARG A 293 6.60 -3.31 -23.71
C ARG A 293 5.12 -2.91 -23.82
N ASP A 294 4.81 -1.97 -24.68
CA ASP A 294 3.44 -1.49 -24.89
C ASP A 294 2.46 -2.62 -25.24
N ALA A 295 2.92 -3.63 -25.94
CA ALA A 295 2.11 -4.82 -26.29
C ALA A 295 1.52 -5.55 -25.05
N PHE A 296 2.16 -5.46 -23.88
CA PHE A 296 1.77 -6.16 -22.65
C PHE A 296 1.05 -5.28 -21.62
N LYS A 297 0.79 -4.00 -21.90
CA LYS A 297 0.18 -3.04 -20.98
C LYS A 297 -1.13 -3.51 -20.33
N ARG A 298 -1.93 -4.32 -21.04
CA ARG A 298 -3.20 -4.87 -20.52
C ARG A 298 -3.01 -6.05 -19.55
N GLN A 299 -1.81 -6.62 -19.46
CA GLN A 299 -1.45 -7.70 -18.54
C GLN A 299 -0.62 -7.23 -17.35
N MET A 300 -0.24 -5.96 -17.35
CA MET A 300 0.63 -5.34 -16.34
C MET A 300 -0.08 -5.26 -14.99
N PRO A 301 0.60 -5.59 -13.87
CA PRO A 301 0.06 -5.40 -12.52
C PRO A 301 0.15 -3.93 -12.09
N GLY A 302 -0.59 -3.59 -11.04
CA GLY A 302 -0.55 -2.27 -10.43
C GLY A 302 -1.25 -1.18 -11.24
N ARG A 303 -1.26 0.04 -10.66
CA ARG A 303 -1.93 1.19 -11.25
C ARG A 303 -1.10 1.85 -12.32
N LEU A 304 -1.79 2.46 -13.28
CA LEU A 304 -1.19 3.30 -14.32
C LEU A 304 -1.78 4.70 -14.23
N VAL A 305 -0.92 5.69 -14.17
CA VAL A 305 -1.30 7.09 -14.37
C VAL A 305 -1.21 7.41 -15.86
N GLY A 306 -2.22 8.08 -16.37
CA GLY A 306 -2.26 8.51 -17.78
C GLY A 306 -2.72 9.94 -17.93
N VAL A 307 -2.37 10.50 -19.08
CA VAL A 307 -2.75 11.85 -19.50
C VAL A 307 -4.10 11.83 -20.18
N SER A 308 -4.94 12.78 -19.83
CA SER A 308 -6.24 13.06 -20.46
C SER A 308 -6.43 14.58 -20.58
N LYS A 309 -7.66 15.00 -20.79
CA LYS A 309 -8.10 16.40 -20.72
C LYS A 309 -9.32 16.53 -19.83
N ASP A 310 -9.55 17.69 -19.30
CA ASP A 310 -10.79 18.03 -18.62
C ASP A 310 -11.88 18.51 -19.60
N ALA A 311 -13.08 18.77 -19.07
CA ALA A 311 -14.24 19.24 -19.85
C ALA A 311 -13.99 20.57 -20.59
N ARG A 312 -12.90 21.29 -20.31
CA ARG A 312 -12.48 22.52 -21.00
C ARG A 312 -11.33 22.31 -22.00
N GLY A 313 -10.85 21.10 -22.15
CA GLY A 313 -9.70 20.77 -22.98
C GLY A 313 -8.34 20.97 -22.30
N LYS A 314 -8.28 21.40 -21.02
CA LYS A 314 -7.04 21.52 -20.25
C LYS A 314 -6.48 20.13 -19.95
N THR A 315 -5.16 19.98 -20.05
CA THR A 315 -4.48 18.73 -19.67
C THR A 315 -4.83 18.35 -18.24
N ALA A 316 -5.25 17.11 -18.06
CA ALA A 316 -5.60 16.52 -16.77
C ALA A 316 -5.06 15.10 -16.64
N LEU A 317 -4.70 14.69 -15.45
CA LEU A 317 -4.16 13.36 -15.16
C LEU A 317 -5.21 12.48 -14.50
N ARG A 318 -5.09 11.17 -14.68
CA ARG A 318 -6.03 10.17 -14.12
C ARG A 318 -5.39 8.81 -13.98
N LEU A 319 -6.02 7.91 -13.22
CA LEU A 319 -5.71 6.48 -13.31
C LEU A 319 -6.28 5.90 -14.61
N SER A 320 -5.46 5.18 -15.35
CA SER A 320 -5.78 4.62 -16.67
C SER A 320 -5.86 3.10 -16.65
N LEU A 321 -6.63 2.52 -17.60
CA LEU A 321 -6.84 1.08 -17.73
C LEU A 321 -7.32 0.39 -16.44
N GLY A 322 -8.15 1.05 -15.64
CA GLY A 322 -8.68 0.52 -14.37
C GLY A 322 -9.46 -0.80 -14.53
N THR A 323 -9.89 -1.14 -15.75
CA THR A 323 -10.53 -2.44 -16.06
C THR A 323 -9.63 -3.66 -15.80
N ARG A 324 -8.34 -3.49 -15.50
CA ARG A 324 -7.43 -4.60 -15.12
C ARG A 324 -7.44 -4.84 -13.60
N GLU A 325 -7.90 -3.88 -12.82
CA GLU A 325 -7.81 -3.88 -11.36
C GLU A 325 -8.88 -4.78 -10.72
N GLN A 326 -8.60 -5.26 -9.50
CA GLN A 326 -9.43 -6.21 -8.76
C GLN A 326 -10.82 -5.68 -8.40
N HIS A 327 -10.99 -4.37 -8.19
CA HIS A 327 -12.30 -3.79 -7.87
C HIS A 327 -13.29 -3.84 -9.04
N ILE A 328 -12.81 -4.05 -10.28
CA ILE A 328 -13.64 -4.22 -11.48
C ILE A 328 -13.67 -5.69 -11.92
N ARG A 329 -12.52 -6.34 -12.04
CA ARG A 329 -12.38 -7.67 -12.63
C ARG A 329 -12.46 -8.81 -11.62
N ARG A 330 -12.33 -8.56 -10.32
CA ARG A 330 -12.41 -9.58 -9.26
C ARG A 330 -11.44 -10.76 -9.48
N ASP A 331 -11.97 -11.98 -9.65
CA ASP A 331 -11.23 -13.22 -9.92
C ASP A 331 -10.42 -13.19 -11.23
N LYS A 332 -10.78 -12.31 -12.17
CA LYS A 332 -10.10 -12.11 -13.47
C LYS A 332 -9.13 -10.93 -13.48
N ALA A 333 -8.82 -10.35 -12.33
CA ALA A 333 -7.86 -9.27 -12.23
C ALA A 333 -6.43 -9.72 -12.58
N THR A 334 -5.60 -8.78 -13.02
CA THR A 334 -4.19 -9.07 -13.32
C THR A 334 -3.36 -9.31 -12.05
N SER A 335 -3.78 -8.76 -10.90
CA SER A 335 -3.14 -8.91 -9.59
C SER A 335 -4.15 -8.58 -8.49
N ASN A 336 -3.86 -8.98 -7.24
CA ASN A 336 -4.64 -8.61 -6.06
C ASN A 336 -4.22 -7.27 -5.44
N ILE A 337 -3.12 -6.64 -5.90
CA ILE A 337 -2.54 -5.43 -5.31
C ILE A 337 -3.55 -4.27 -5.36
N CYS A 338 -3.87 -3.70 -4.20
CA CYS A 338 -4.72 -2.52 -4.00
C CYS A 338 -3.89 -1.34 -3.49
N THR A 339 -3.45 -1.37 -2.24
CA THR A 339 -2.47 -0.43 -1.68
C THR A 339 -1.08 -0.88 -2.10
N ALA A 340 -0.29 0.03 -2.67
CA ALA A 340 1.08 -0.20 -3.09
C ALA A 340 2.04 0.66 -2.25
N GLN A 341 2.96 1.42 -2.86
CA GLN A 341 3.97 2.23 -2.17
C GLN A 341 4.09 3.64 -2.78
N ALA A 342 2.94 4.31 -2.96
CA ALA A 342 2.86 5.57 -3.71
C ALA A 342 3.66 6.71 -3.09
N LEU A 343 3.68 6.84 -1.74
CA LEU A 343 4.44 7.89 -1.06
C LEU A 343 5.94 7.76 -1.35
N LEU A 344 6.47 6.51 -1.31
CA LEU A 344 7.88 6.23 -1.56
C LEU A 344 8.23 6.41 -3.05
N ALA A 345 7.31 6.13 -3.96
CA ALA A 345 7.47 6.43 -5.39
C ALA A 345 7.56 7.94 -5.63
N ASN A 346 6.76 8.76 -4.92
CA ASN A 346 6.85 10.22 -4.97
C ASN A 346 8.16 10.74 -4.36
N MET A 347 8.70 10.11 -3.30
CA MET A 347 10.04 10.43 -2.78
C MET A 347 11.12 10.15 -3.81
N ALA A 348 11.10 8.98 -4.46
CA ALA A 348 12.05 8.60 -5.49
C ALA A 348 11.98 9.52 -6.73
N MET A 349 10.77 9.91 -7.13
CA MET A 349 10.56 10.91 -8.17
C MET A 349 11.16 12.27 -7.80
N ALA A 350 10.92 12.74 -6.57
CA ALA A 350 11.45 14.03 -6.10
C ALA A 350 12.99 14.00 -6.01
N TYR A 351 13.58 12.87 -5.60
CA TYR A 351 15.02 12.64 -5.61
C TYR A 351 15.59 12.77 -7.05
N ALA A 352 14.93 12.12 -8.03
CA ALA A 352 15.33 12.22 -9.43
C ALA A 352 15.19 13.66 -10.00
N CYS A 353 14.15 14.40 -9.61
CA CYS A 353 13.98 15.80 -9.99
C CYS A 353 15.05 16.71 -9.35
N TYR A 354 15.45 16.40 -8.11
CA TYR A 354 16.46 17.19 -7.37
C TYR A 354 17.86 17.01 -7.94
N HIS A 355 18.26 15.77 -8.22
CA HIS A 355 19.60 15.47 -8.75
C HIS A 355 19.69 15.65 -10.28
N GLY A 356 18.61 15.40 -10.99
CA GLY A 356 18.60 15.38 -12.45
C GLY A 356 19.45 14.26 -13.05
N PRO A 357 19.46 14.10 -14.38
CA PRO A 357 20.21 13.02 -15.04
C PRO A 357 21.71 13.08 -14.74
N GLU A 358 22.32 14.27 -14.74
CA GLU A 358 23.76 14.43 -14.52
C GLU A 358 24.13 14.16 -13.04
N GLY A 359 23.31 14.61 -12.08
CA GLY A 359 23.52 14.31 -10.66
C GLY A 359 23.42 12.81 -10.34
N LEU A 360 22.39 12.14 -10.85
CA LEU A 360 22.23 10.69 -10.70
C LEU A 360 23.42 9.92 -11.30
N LYS A 361 23.84 10.30 -12.50
CA LYS A 361 25.01 9.72 -13.16
C LYS A 361 26.30 9.97 -12.37
N ALA A 362 26.48 11.18 -11.83
CA ALA A 362 27.64 11.51 -10.99
C ALA A 362 27.68 10.65 -9.70
N ILE A 363 26.52 10.42 -9.03
CA ILE A 363 26.40 9.53 -7.88
C ILE A 363 26.81 8.10 -8.27
N ALA A 364 26.26 7.55 -9.34
CA ALA A 364 26.57 6.21 -9.83
C ALA A 364 28.07 6.06 -10.20
N GLN A 365 28.64 7.02 -10.92
CA GLN A 365 30.05 7.01 -11.30
C GLN A 365 30.98 7.11 -10.07
N ARG A 366 30.57 7.90 -9.05
CA ARG A 366 31.34 7.99 -7.79
C ARG A 366 31.34 6.66 -7.07
N VAL A 367 30.17 6.00 -6.90
CA VAL A 367 30.05 4.69 -6.26
C VAL A 367 30.90 3.65 -7.03
N HIS A 368 30.76 3.60 -8.36
CA HIS A 368 31.55 2.69 -9.19
C HIS A 368 33.06 2.93 -9.07
N ARG A 369 33.48 4.20 -9.03
CA ARG A 369 34.91 4.54 -8.86
C ARG A 369 35.45 4.11 -7.49
N LEU A 370 34.67 4.32 -6.42
CA LEU A 370 35.04 3.85 -5.08
C LEU A 370 35.16 2.31 -5.05
N THR A 371 34.25 1.60 -5.70
CA THR A 371 34.30 0.14 -5.82
C THR A 371 35.55 -0.31 -6.58
N GLY A 372 35.90 0.38 -7.65
CA GLY A 372 37.14 0.11 -8.40
C GLY A 372 38.41 0.34 -7.56
N LEU A 373 38.43 1.37 -6.70
CA LEU A 373 39.53 1.60 -5.74
C LEU A 373 39.59 0.51 -4.69
N LEU A 374 38.45 0.08 -4.13
CA LEU A 374 38.39 -1.02 -3.18
C LEU A 374 38.91 -2.33 -3.82
N ALA A 375 38.45 -2.64 -5.05
CA ALA A 375 38.92 -3.82 -5.78
C ALA A 375 40.42 -3.82 -5.97
N ALA A 376 41.01 -2.68 -6.39
CA ALA A 376 42.46 -2.55 -6.54
C ALA A 376 43.23 -2.72 -5.21
N GLY A 377 42.70 -2.18 -4.13
CA GLY A 377 43.27 -2.28 -2.78
C GLY A 377 43.23 -3.71 -2.23
N VAL A 378 42.09 -4.40 -2.41
CA VAL A 378 41.90 -5.81 -2.02
C VAL A 378 42.90 -6.72 -2.76
N GLU A 379 43.04 -6.55 -4.08
CA GLU A 379 44.02 -7.31 -4.88
C GLU A 379 45.47 -6.98 -4.52
N LYS A 380 45.75 -5.71 -4.24
CA LYS A 380 47.11 -5.30 -3.78
C LYS A 380 47.45 -5.88 -2.40
N SER A 381 46.46 -6.14 -1.56
CA SER A 381 46.60 -6.86 -0.27
C SER A 381 46.75 -8.38 -0.44
N GLY A 382 46.76 -8.89 -1.67
CA GLY A 382 46.97 -10.33 -1.97
C GLY A 382 45.69 -11.17 -1.96
N LEU A 383 44.51 -10.56 -1.80
CA LEU A 383 43.23 -11.25 -1.93
C LEU A 383 42.71 -11.19 -3.39
N LYS A 384 41.72 -12.01 -3.69
CA LYS A 384 41.15 -12.09 -5.05
C LYS A 384 39.70 -11.60 -5.09
N VAL A 385 39.42 -10.65 -5.97
CA VAL A 385 38.05 -10.29 -6.36
C VAL A 385 37.59 -11.34 -7.38
N VAL A 386 36.47 -12.03 -7.09
CA VAL A 386 35.97 -13.17 -7.86
C VAL A 386 35.20 -12.70 -9.10
N ASN A 387 34.39 -11.69 -9.01
CA ASN A 387 33.59 -11.18 -10.12
C ASN A 387 34.45 -10.37 -11.12
N PRO A 388 34.43 -10.73 -12.43
CA PRO A 388 35.29 -10.10 -13.45
C PRO A 388 34.82 -8.69 -13.84
N THR A 389 33.52 -8.43 -13.66
CA THR A 389 32.83 -7.15 -13.89
C THR A 389 32.05 -6.79 -12.65
N PHE A 390 31.91 -5.52 -12.34
CA PHE A 390 31.17 -5.06 -11.18
C PHE A 390 30.67 -3.63 -11.38
N PHE A 391 29.59 -3.25 -10.68
CA PHE A 391 29.19 -1.87 -10.55
C PHE A 391 29.55 -1.31 -9.16
N ASP A 392 28.94 -1.80 -8.10
CA ASP A 392 29.07 -1.34 -6.71
C ASP A 392 29.38 -2.48 -5.73
N THR A 393 29.32 -3.72 -6.16
CA THR A 393 29.41 -4.92 -5.32
C THR A 393 30.59 -5.78 -5.74
N LEU A 394 31.38 -6.21 -4.75
CA LEU A 394 32.49 -7.15 -4.92
C LEU A 394 32.27 -8.41 -4.09
N THR A 395 32.58 -9.55 -4.66
CA THR A 395 32.77 -10.82 -3.93
C THR A 395 34.26 -11.12 -3.82
N VAL A 396 34.76 -11.19 -2.59
CA VAL A 396 36.18 -11.36 -2.28
C VAL A 396 36.44 -12.76 -1.75
N LEU A 397 37.35 -13.47 -2.38
CA LEU A 397 37.88 -14.76 -1.89
C LEU A 397 38.85 -14.47 -0.74
N VAL A 398 38.60 -15.03 0.43
CA VAL A 398 39.38 -14.86 1.66
C VAL A 398 39.73 -16.22 2.27
N PRO A 399 40.85 -16.34 3.01
CA PRO A 399 41.20 -17.61 3.67
C PRO A 399 40.17 -18.05 4.72
N ASN A 400 39.59 -17.12 5.45
CA ASN A 400 38.60 -17.36 6.51
C ASN A 400 37.62 -16.21 6.60
N ALA A 401 36.41 -16.40 6.07
CA ALA A 401 35.37 -15.38 6.10
C ALA A 401 34.91 -15.02 7.54
N ALA A 402 34.91 -16.00 8.45
CA ALA A 402 34.51 -15.74 9.84
C ALA A 402 35.49 -14.77 10.56
N ALA A 403 36.79 -14.84 10.25
CA ALA A 403 37.76 -13.89 10.79
C ALA A 403 37.49 -12.46 10.29
N ILE A 404 37.24 -12.29 9.00
CA ILE A 404 36.90 -11.00 8.38
C ILE A 404 35.62 -10.41 8.99
N HIS A 405 34.56 -11.20 9.12
CA HIS A 405 33.30 -10.76 9.75
C HIS A 405 33.50 -10.32 11.21
N LYS A 406 34.30 -11.06 11.98
CA LYS A 406 34.62 -10.71 13.37
C LYS A 406 35.33 -9.36 13.47
N VAL A 407 36.27 -9.09 12.57
CA VAL A 407 36.95 -7.79 12.51
C VAL A 407 36.00 -6.69 12.08
N ALA A 408 35.16 -6.94 11.08
CA ALA A 408 34.15 -5.99 10.62
C ALA A 408 33.19 -5.58 11.76
N GLU A 409 32.63 -6.56 12.47
CA GLU A 409 31.73 -6.35 13.61
C GLU A 409 32.40 -5.55 14.72
N ALA A 410 33.69 -5.81 15.03
CA ALA A 410 34.44 -5.04 16.02
C ALA A 410 34.62 -3.55 15.63
N HIS A 411 34.52 -3.23 14.35
CA HIS A 411 34.56 -1.87 13.82
C HIS A 411 33.18 -1.28 13.52
N GLY A 412 32.08 -1.92 13.92
CA GLY A 412 30.72 -1.47 13.66
C GLY A 412 30.33 -1.55 12.19
N VAL A 413 30.83 -2.55 11.47
CA VAL A 413 30.59 -2.76 10.03
C VAL A 413 29.96 -4.12 9.78
N ASN A 414 28.93 -4.16 8.92
CA ASN A 414 28.30 -5.38 8.42
C ASN A 414 28.69 -5.62 6.98
N LEU A 415 29.26 -6.81 6.69
CA LEU A 415 29.57 -7.32 5.38
C LEU A 415 28.61 -8.49 5.04
N ARG A 416 28.39 -8.75 3.77
CA ARG A 416 27.58 -9.89 3.32
C ARG A 416 28.26 -11.22 3.60
N ARG A 417 27.58 -12.12 4.30
CA ARG A 417 28.00 -13.52 4.49
C ARG A 417 27.62 -14.32 3.23
N VAL A 418 28.62 -14.77 2.46
CA VAL A 418 28.41 -15.60 1.26
C VAL A 418 28.60 -17.07 1.62
N ASP A 419 29.82 -17.44 2.02
CA ASP A 419 30.19 -18.79 2.49
C ASP A 419 31.44 -18.72 3.40
N THR A 420 32.08 -19.87 3.66
CA THR A 420 33.24 -19.95 4.55
C THR A 420 34.50 -19.27 4.01
N THR A 421 34.54 -19.00 2.71
CA THR A 421 35.71 -18.45 1.98
C THR A 421 35.41 -17.24 1.13
N HIS A 422 34.15 -16.80 1.08
CA HIS A 422 33.76 -15.63 0.30
C HIS A 422 33.01 -14.62 1.18
N VAL A 423 33.38 -13.34 1.01
CA VAL A 423 32.74 -12.19 1.65
C VAL A 423 32.28 -11.24 0.58
N GLY A 424 31.00 -10.83 0.66
CA GLY A 424 30.45 -9.77 -0.20
C GLY A 424 30.60 -8.41 0.44
N VAL A 425 30.87 -7.39 -0.36
CA VAL A 425 30.91 -5.98 0.05
C VAL A 425 30.29 -5.11 -1.03
N THR A 426 29.27 -4.34 -0.64
CA THR A 426 28.53 -3.46 -1.54
C THR A 426 28.69 -2.01 -1.09
N LEU A 427 29.15 -1.14 -1.97
CA LEU A 427 29.26 0.29 -1.72
C LEU A 427 27.99 1.03 -2.15
N ASP A 428 27.77 2.19 -1.57
CA ASP A 428 26.56 2.98 -1.75
C ASP A 428 26.84 4.48 -1.77
N GLU A 429 25.81 5.30 -1.88
CA GLU A 429 25.91 6.74 -2.03
C GLU A 429 26.69 7.43 -0.88
N PRO A 430 26.43 7.15 0.42
CA PRO A 430 27.16 7.79 1.52
C PRO A 430 28.60 7.30 1.72
N THR A 431 29.03 6.25 1.03
CA THR A 431 30.38 5.67 1.20
C THR A 431 31.50 6.70 1.01
N THR A 432 32.44 6.75 1.96
CA THR A 432 33.55 7.70 2.00
C THR A 432 34.92 7.05 1.72
N ALA A 433 35.94 7.88 1.42
CA ALA A 433 37.30 7.39 1.27
C ALA A 433 37.88 6.81 2.59
N ALA A 434 37.49 7.35 3.74
CA ALA A 434 37.86 6.82 5.05
C ALA A 434 37.29 5.42 5.29
N GLU A 435 36.06 5.17 4.85
CA GLU A 435 35.46 3.84 4.94
C GLU A 435 36.16 2.82 4.02
N LEU A 436 36.70 3.25 2.86
CA LEU A 436 37.55 2.38 2.04
C LEU A 436 38.84 1.97 2.77
N GLU A 437 39.52 2.91 3.46
CA GLU A 437 40.69 2.59 4.28
C GLU A 437 40.32 1.60 5.40
N LEU A 438 39.15 1.78 6.03
CA LEU A 438 38.63 0.86 7.03
C LEU A 438 38.34 -0.53 6.43
N LEU A 439 37.66 -0.62 5.29
CA LEU A 439 37.37 -1.88 4.61
C LEU A 439 38.64 -2.63 4.22
N LEU A 440 39.66 -1.92 3.74
CA LEU A 440 40.99 -2.53 3.44
C LEU A 440 41.67 -3.05 4.72
N THR A 441 41.54 -2.33 5.83
CA THR A 441 42.01 -2.80 7.15
C THR A 441 41.26 -4.06 7.59
N ILE A 442 39.93 -4.11 7.40
CA ILE A 442 39.09 -5.28 7.71
C ILE A 442 39.52 -6.49 6.87
N PHE A 443 39.65 -6.33 5.55
CA PHE A 443 40.09 -7.41 4.66
C PHE A 443 41.54 -7.86 4.92
N ASN A 444 42.37 -7.03 5.57
CA ASN A 444 43.70 -7.35 6.02
C ASN A 444 43.74 -7.81 7.50
N GLU A 445 42.63 -8.43 7.96
CA GLU A 445 42.46 -9.02 9.31
C GLU A 445 42.76 -8.03 10.47
N GLY A 446 42.39 -6.75 10.30
CA GLY A 446 42.60 -5.69 11.27
C GLY A 446 43.94 -4.95 11.20
N SER A 447 44.84 -5.39 10.34
CA SER A 447 46.12 -4.73 10.09
C SER A 447 45.96 -3.64 9.01
N ARG A 448 46.51 -2.47 9.25
CA ARG A 448 46.48 -1.41 8.22
C ARG A 448 47.42 -1.79 7.05
N PRO A 449 46.97 -1.70 5.80
CA PRO A 449 47.83 -1.88 4.63
C PRO A 449 48.99 -0.87 4.62
N ASP A 450 50.10 -1.24 3.95
CA ASP A 450 51.28 -0.38 3.77
C ASP A 450 51.12 0.70 2.68
N PHE A 451 49.91 0.82 2.12
CA PHE A 451 49.50 1.82 1.14
C PHE A 451 48.21 2.53 1.55
N ALA A 452 47.99 3.75 1.04
CA ALA A 452 46.77 4.50 1.21
C ALA A 452 45.86 4.38 -0.04
N VAL A 453 44.54 4.54 0.13
CA VAL A 453 43.57 4.56 -0.99
C VAL A 453 43.92 5.63 -2.01
N SER A 454 44.46 6.79 -1.58
CA SER A 454 44.90 7.88 -2.47
C SER A 454 46.04 7.50 -3.45
N GLN A 455 46.75 6.40 -3.18
CA GLN A 455 47.83 5.87 -4.03
C GLN A 455 47.35 4.83 -5.04
N LEU A 456 46.08 4.46 -5.00
CA LEU A 456 45.49 3.46 -5.87
C LEU A 456 44.91 4.09 -7.14
N ALA A 457 45.01 3.35 -8.25
CA ALA A 457 44.21 3.61 -9.45
C ALA A 457 42.97 2.69 -9.43
N PRO A 458 41.77 3.18 -9.72
CA PRO A 458 40.58 2.35 -9.70
C PRO A 458 40.71 1.23 -10.76
N LYS A 459 40.37 -0.01 -10.39
CA LYS A 459 40.28 -1.13 -11.32
C LYS A 459 39.13 -0.86 -12.30
N ALA A 460 39.41 -0.99 -13.59
CA ALA A 460 38.39 -0.85 -14.61
C ALA A 460 37.46 -2.09 -14.60
N SER A 461 36.17 -1.86 -14.76
CA SER A 461 35.18 -2.91 -14.97
C SER A 461 34.67 -2.86 -16.41
N GLY A 462 34.77 -3.98 -17.12
CA GLY A 462 34.50 -4.09 -18.55
C GLY A 462 33.05 -4.39 -18.89
N PHE A 463 32.08 -3.62 -18.37
CA PHE A 463 30.68 -3.76 -18.72
C PHE A 463 30.24 -2.87 -19.90
N ARG A 464 29.10 -3.21 -20.52
CA ARG A 464 28.48 -2.41 -21.57
C ARG A 464 27.89 -1.14 -20.98
N LEU A 465 28.42 0.01 -21.41
CA LEU A 465 27.91 1.32 -21.02
C LEU A 465 26.55 1.60 -21.68
N ARG A 466 25.76 2.38 -20.99
CA ARG A 466 24.51 2.95 -21.52
C ARG A 466 24.78 3.81 -22.75
N ALA A 467 24.03 3.57 -23.83
CA ALA A 467 24.10 4.33 -25.07
C ALA A 467 22.97 5.37 -25.15
N SER A 468 21.81 5.09 -24.59
CA SER A 468 20.64 5.97 -24.65
C SER A 468 20.73 7.14 -23.65
N SER A 469 20.22 8.32 -24.03
CA SER A 469 19.91 9.40 -23.09
C SER A 469 18.72 9.02 -22.21
N PHE A 470 18.59 9.68 -21.06
CA PHE A 470 17.47 9.49 -20.13
C PHE A 470 17.12 10.80 -19.44
N LEU A 471 15.93 10.91 -18.89
CA LEU A 471 15.41 12.05 -18.12
C LEU A 471 15.55 13.39 -18.86
N GLN A 472 15.24 13.40 -20.16
CA GLN A 472 15.32 14.61 -20.97
C GLN A 472 14.16 15.59 -20.70
N HIS A 473 13.06 15.12 -20.08
CA HIS A 473 11.92 15.98 -19.77
C HIS A 473 12.31 17.12 -18.81
N PRO A 474 11.81 18.36 -19.01
CA PRO A 474 12.18 19.53 -18.20
C PRO A 474 11.96 19.36 -16.68
N VAL A 475 11.02 18.53 -16.25
CA VAL A 475 10.77 18.28 -14.82
C VAL A 475 12.00 17.74 -14.09
N PHE A 476 12.84 16.97 -14.76
CA PHE A 476 14.09 16.45 -14.22
C PHE A 476 15.30 17.40 -14.41
N ASN A 477 15.09 18.57 -15.01
CA ASN A 477 16.15 19.50 -15.37
C ASN A 477 15.93 20.93 -14.84
N ARG A 478 14.98 21.13 -13.91
CA ARG A 478 14.62 22.46 -13.38
C ARG A 478 14.73 22.61 -11.86
N HIS A 479 14.57 21.56 -11.09
CA HIS A 479 14.34 21.66 -9.65
C HIS A 479 15.56 21.27 -8.82
N HIS A 480 16.75 21.77 -9.20
CA HIS A 480 18.03 21.39 -8.60
C HIS A 480 18.43 22.23 -7.38
N SER A 481 17.79 23.37 -7.13
CA SER A 481 17.97 24.12 -5.90
C SER A 481 16.89 23.78 -4.87
N GLU A 482 17.22 23.88 -3.59
CA GLU A 482 16.27 23.61 -2.50
C GLU A 482 15.00 24.46 -2.64
N THR A 483 15.13 25.75 -2.96
CA THR A 483 14.00 26.66 -3.14
C THR A 483 13.09 26.26 -4.31
N GLU A 484 13.67 25.84 -5.43
CA GLU A 484 12.88 25.41 -6.61
C GLU A 484 12.16 24.09 -6.33
N LEU A 485 12.85 23.11 -5.72
CA LEU A 485 12.20 21.85 -5.35
C LEU A 485 11.10 22.07 -4.32
N LEU A 486 11.35 22.87 -3.26
CA LEU A 486 10.34 23.18 -2.25
C LEU A 486 9.08 23.79 -2.88
N ARG A 487 9.24 24.77 -3.78
CA ARG A 487 8.10 25.38 -4.49
C ARG A 487 7.41 24.40 -5.42
N TYR A 488 8.13 23.49 -6.05
CA TYR A 488 7.54 22.44 -6.88
C TYR A 488 6.71 21.48 -6.03
N LEU A 489 7.25 20.96 -4.94
CA LEU A 489 6.52 20.07 -4.02
C LEU A 489 5.27 20.75 -3.44
N ARG A 490 5.38 22.04 -3.05
CA ARG A 490 4.22 22.81 -2.56
C ARG A 490 3.17 23.02 -3.64
N ARG A 491 3.57 23.26 -4.89
CA ARG A 491 2.65 23.35 -6.02
C ARG A 491 1.89 22.03 -6.26
N LEU A 492 2.57 20.89 -6.15
CA LEU A 492 1.91 19.59 -6.26
C LEU A 492 0.91 19.39 -5.12
N GLU A 493 1.35 19.58 -3.88
CA GLU A 493 0.52 19.44 -2.69
C GLU A 493 -0.75 20.31 -2.75
N SER A 494 -0.64 21.56 -3.18
CA SER A 494 -1.76 22.51 -3.26
C SER A 494 -2.84 22.14 -4.28
N ARG A 495 -2.59 21.15 -5.12
CA ARG A 495 -3.55 20.62 -6.11
C ARG A 495 -4.29 19.37 -5.64
N ASP A 496 -4.02 18.95 -4.41
CA ASP A 496 -4.50 17.71 -3.82
C ASP A 496 -5.26 17.96 -2.53
N LEU A 497 -6.36 17.23 -2.36
CA LEU A 497 -7.11 17.20 -1.13
C LEU A 497 -6.53 16.11 -0.20
N SER A 498 -6.34 16.45 1.07
CA SER A 498 -5.83 15.57 2.12
C SER A 498 -6.60 15.80 3.42
N LEU A 499 -6.32 15.04 4.48
CA LEU A 499 -6.92 15.28 5.82
C LEU A 499 -6.58 16.66 6.42
N CYS A 500 -5.61 17.39 5.83
CA CYS A 500 -5.36 18.78 6.20
C CYS A 500 -6.48 19.75 5.76
N HIS A 501 -7.37 19.32 4.87
CA HIS A 501 -8.43 20.16 4.32
C HIS A 501 -9.82 19.75 4.80
N SER A 502 -10.08 18.45 4.93
CA SER A 502 -11.39 17.91 5.28
C SER A 502 -11.32 16.45 5.66
N MET A 503 -12.39 15.95 6.25
CA MET A 503 -12.68 14.53 6.33
C MET A 503 -12.59 13.86 4.94
N ILE A 504 -12.12 12.62 4.90
CA ILE A 504 -12.13 11.75 3.71
C ILE A 504 -13.01 10.53 4.03
N PRO A 505 -14.33 10.59 3.85
CA PRO A 505 -15.28 9.59 4.37
C PRO A 505 -15.43 8.39 3.45
N LEU A 506 -14.32 7.70 3.18
CA LEU A 506 -14.27 6.56 2.27
C LEU A 506 -14.62 5.24 2.96
N GLY A 507 -15.74 4.63 2.64
CA GLY A 507 -16.04 3.24 3.03
C GLY A 507 -15.56 2.23 1.97
N SER A 508 -15.14 1.10 2.31
CA SER A 508 -14.52 0.54 3.51
C SER A 508 -13.02 0.85 3.55
N CYS A 509 -12.66 2.06 3.83
CA CYS A 509 -11.28 2.48 3.92
C CYS A 509 -11.10 3.55 4.99
N THR A 510 -10.79 3.13 6.20
CA THR A 510 -10.65 4.00 7.36
C THR A 510 -9.57 5.05 7.17
N MET A 511 -9.95 6.30 6.97
CA MET A 511 -9.06 7.45 6.79
C MET A 511 -9.02 8.28 8.07
N LYS A 512 -8.37 7.75 9.11
CA LYS A 512 -8.26 8.44 10.40
C LYS A 512 -6.96 9.24 10.52
N LEU A 513 -6.94 10.12 11.50
CA LEU A 513 -5.78 10.92 11.86
C LEU A 513 -4.52 10.05 12.07
N ASN A 514 -3.42 10.55 11.53
CA ASN A 514 -2.06 10.10 11.83
C ASN A 514 -1.40 11.19 12.67
N ALA A 515 -1.30 10.97 13.97
CA ALA A 515 -0.74 11.97 14.87
C ALA A 515 0.74 12.22 14.59
N THR A 516 1.20 13.45 14.82
CA THR A 516 2.60 13.82 14.59
C THR A 516 3.57 13.00 15.45
N ALA A 517 3.19 12.71 16.71
CA ALA A 517 3.97 11.87 17.61
C ALA A 517 4.14 10.43 17.09
N GLU A 518 3.15 9.90 16.38
CA GLU A 518 3.20 8.57 15.75
C GLU A 518 4.19 8.55 14.57
N MET A 519 4.32 9.67 13.85
CA MET A 519 5.17 9.77 12.66
C MET A 519 6.66 10.02 12.99
N PHE A 520 6.99 10.68 14.09
CA PHE A 520 8.38 11.03 14.44
C PHE A 520 9.35 9.84 14.43
N PRO A 521 9.02 8.68 15.01
CA PRO A 521 9.96 7.55 15.08
C PRO A 521 10.40 7.00 13.71
N VAL A 522 9.60 7.19 12.67
CA VAL A 522 9.90 6.68 11.31
C VAL A 522 11.22 7.24 10.77
N SER A 523 11.57 8.49 11.16
CA SER A 523 12.79 9.16 10.72
C SER A 523 13.97 8.97 11.67
N TRP A 524 13.80 8.28 12.81
CA TRP A 524 14.92 8.07 13.73
C TRP A 524 15.96 7.14 13.13
N PRO A 525 17.26 7.44 13.22
CA PRO A 525 18.31 6.61 12.64
C PRO A 525 18.26 5.15 13.09
N GLU A 526 17.87 4.90 14.34
CA GLU A 526 17.77 3.57 14.93
C GLU A 526 16.70 2.69 14.27
N PHE A 527 15.69 3.30 13.62
CA PHE A 527 14.70 2.61 12.81
C PHE A 527 14.94 2.79 11.31
N ALA A 528 15.34 3.99 10.87
CA ALA A 528 15.45 4.32 9.46
C ALA A 528 16.68 3.71 8.75
N LYS A 529 17.80 3.45 9.48
CA LYS A 529 19.10 3.09 8.87
C LYS A 529 19.51 1.63 9.01
N LEU A 530 18.71 0.78 9.64
CA LEU A 530 19.04 -0.64 9.76
C LEU A 530 18.77 -1.39 8.47
N HIS A 531 19.73 -2.24 8.10
CA HIS A 531 19.60 -3.14 6.96
C HIS A 531 18.73 -4.36 7.33
N PRO A 532 17.79 -4.84 6.47
CA PRO A 532 16.90 -5.96 6.80
C PRO A 532 17.60 -7.27 7.13
N PHE A 533 18.82 -7.46 6.63
CA PHE A 533 19.63 -8.65 6.87
C PHE A 533 20.77 -8.40 7.88
N ALA A 534 20.70 -7.34 8.66
CA ALA A 534 21.61 -7.13 9.79
C ALA A 534 21.49 -8.27 10.80
N PRO A 535 22.57 -8.68 11.48
CA PRO A 535 22.52 -9.71 12.53
C PRO A 535 21.46 -9.38 13.59
N LEU A 536 20.65 -10.36 13.98
CA LEU A 536 19.55 -10.18 14.93
C LEU A 536 20.01 -9.61 16.28
N ALA A 537 21.23 -9.91 16.70
CA ALA A 537 21.81 -9.33 17.92
C ALA A 537 21.93 -7.79 17.89
N GLN A 538 22.00 -7.20 16.70
CA GLN A 538 22.08 -5.74 16.50
C GLN A 538 20.70 -5.06 16.40
N THR A 539 19.61 -5.82 16.28
CA THR A 539 18.25 -5.32 16.00
C THR A 539 17.28 -5.55 17.16
N ARG A 540 17.79 -5.63 18.40
CA ARG A 540 16.99 -5.97 19.59
C ARG A 540 15.87 -4.98 19.87
N GLY A 541 16.04 -3.71 19.50
CA GLY A 541 14.98 -2.72 19.60
C GLY A 541 13.81 -3.02 18.65
N TYR A 542 14.11 -3.38 17.40
CA TYR A 542 13.08 -3.81 16.46
C TYR A 542 12.37 -5.08 16.94
N GLN A 543 13.12 -6.09 17.40
CA GLN A 543 12.54 -7.34 17.87
C GLN A 543 11.59 -7.10 19.03
N GLN A 544 11.98 -6.31 20.03
CA GLN A 544 11.09 -5.96 21.14
C GLN A 544 9.85 -5.20 20.67
N MET A 545 10.01 -4.25 19.79
CA MET A 545 8.87 -3.48 19.25
C MET A 545 7.91 -4.40 18.47
N PHE A 546 8.43 -5.37 17.71
CA PHE A 546 7.62 -6.37 17.00
C PHE A 546 6.91 -7.30 17.98
N GLU A 547 7.61 -7.84 18.97
CA GLU A 547 7.03 -8.71 19.99
C GLU A 547 5.87 -8.03 20.75
N GLU A 548 6.07 -6.77 21.18
CA GLU A 548 5.03 -5.97 21.83
C GLU A 548 3.84 -5.74 20.88
N LEU A 549 4.10 -5.36 19.62
CA LEU A 549 3.05 -5.13 18.62
C LEU A 549 2.29 -6.42 18.28
N GLU A 550 2.97 -7.53 18.07
CA GLU A 550 2.36 -8.83 17.77
C GLU A 550 1.46 -9.29 18.93
N GLN A 551 1.90 -9.15 20.18
CA GLN A 551 1.06 -9.43 21.35
C GLN A 551 -0.20 -8.56 21.38
N TRP A 552 -0.08 -7.26 21.13
CA TRP A 552 -1.22 -6.36 21.12
C TRP A 552 -2.18 -6.64 19.96
N LEU A 553 -1.67 -7.05 18.81
CA LEU A 553 -2.51 -7.46 17.68
C LEU A 553 -3.20 -8.82 17.94
N CYS A 554 -2.52 -9.76 18.63
CA CYS A 554 -3.17 -10.99 19.12
C CYS A 554 -4.33 -10.67 20.06
N GLU A 555 -4.13 -9.76 21.00
CA GLU A 555 -5.18 -9.33 21.93
C GLU A 555 -6.36 -8.68 21.20
N CYS A 556 -6.11 -7.77 20.27
CA CYS A 556 -7.16 -7.11 19.48
C CYS A 556 -7.94 -8.07 18.58
N THR A 557 -7.33 -9.18 18.15
CA THR A 557 -7.94 -10.13 17.20
C THR A 557 -8.44 -11.40 17.84
N GLY A 558 -8.01 -11.71 19.06
CA GLY A 558 -8.31 -12.97 19.76
C GLY A 558 -7.59 -14.18 19.15
N PHE A 559 -6.46 -13.96 18.46
CA PHE A 559 -5.64 -15.00 17.84
C PHE A 559 -4.37 -15.30 18.65
N ALA A 560 -3.70 -16.41 18.29
CA ALA A 560 -2.54 -16.92 19.01
C ALA A 560 -1.20 -16.59 18.35
N GLY A 561 -1.16 -16.21 17.07
CA GLY A 561 0.04 -15.88 16.35
C GLY A 561 -0.15 -14.80 15.28
N VAL A 562 0.90 -14.01 15.05
CA VAL A 562 0.93 -12.93 14.05
C VAL A 562 2.21 -13.01 13.23
N SER A 563 2.15 -12.66 11.95
CA SER A 563 3.33 -12.34 11.14
C SER A 563 3.21 -10.93 10.58
N LEU A 564 4.21 -10.10 10.82
CA LEU A 564 4.32 -8.74 10.29
C LEU A 564 4.91 -8.70 8.87
N GLN A 565 5.23 -9.84 8.27
CA GLN A 565 5.89 -9.89 6.96
C GLN A 565 5.03 -9.33 5.81
N PRO A 566 3.71 -9.55 5.70
CA PRO A 566 2.94 -9.03 4.58
C PRO A 566 2.97 -7.50 4.51
N ASN A 567 3.46 -6.95 3.41
CA ASN A 567 3.67 -5.51 3.20
C ASN A 567 2.50 -4.80 2.49
N ALA A 568 1.33 -5.42 2.48
CA ALA A 568 0.05 -4.84 2.10
C ALA A 568 -1.09 -5.73 2.60
N GLY A 569 -2.33 -5.19 2.71
CA GLY A 569 -3.51 -5.98 3.04
C GLY A 569 -3.71 -7.15 2.09
N SER A 570 -3.57 -6.91 0.79
CA SER A 570 -3.67 -7.96 -0.23
C SER A 570 -2.60 -9.06 -0.10
N GLN A 571 -1.41 -8.74 0.42
CA GLN A 571 -0.39 -9.74 0.74
C GLN A 571 -0.74 -10.51 2.03
N GLY A 572 -1.39 -9.87 2.98
CA GLY A 572 -1.97 -10.55 4.15
C GLY A 572 -3.09 -11.53 3.75
N GLU A 573 -3.97 -11.10 2.80
CA GLU A 573 -4.97 -11.99 2.21
C GLU A 573 -4.32 -13.23 1.58
N TYR A 574 -3.33 -12.99 0.73
CA TYR A 574 -2.62 -14.06 0.04
C TYR A 574 -1.90 -14.99 1.02
N ALA A 575 -1.19 -14.45 2.00
CA ALA A 575 -0.49 -15.24 3.04
C ALA A 575 -1.48 -16.11 3.84
N GLY A 576 -2.60 -15.54 4.28
CA GLY A 576 -3.60 -16.27 5.05
C GLY A 576 -4.22 -17.44 4.27
N LEU A 577 -4.51 -17.26 2.99
CA LEU A 577 -5.00 -18.34 2.14
C LEU A 577 -3.94 -19.41 1.86
N LEU A 578 -2.67 -19.04 1.73
CA LEU A 578 -1.56 -20.00 1.64
C LEU A 578 -1.39 -20.81 2.93
N ILE A 579 -1.53 -20.17 4.09
CA ILE A 579 -1.49 -20.83 5.40
C ILE A 579 -2.60 -21.89 5.51
N ILE A 580 -3.84 -21.53 5.18
CA ILE A 580 -4.96 -22.48 5.13
C ILE A 580 -4.66 -23.65 4.21
N ARG A 581 -4.13 -23.36 3.03
CA ARG A 581 -3.78 -24.38 2.05
C ARG A 581 -2.66 -25.31 2.57
N ALA A 582 -1.63 -24.75 3.18
CA ALA A 582 -0.53 -25.51 3.78
C ALA A 582 -1.04 -26.43 4.89
N TRP A 583 -1.95 -25.96 5.74
CA TRP A 583 -2.59 -26.75 6.78
C TRP A 583 -3.38 -27.94 6.20
N HIS A 584 -4.18 -27.75 5.13
CA HIS A 584 -4.84 -28.86 4.46
C HIS A 584 -3.85 -29.86 3.85
N GLN A 585 -2.77 -29.35 3.23
CA GLN A 585 -1.74 -30.19 2.62
C GLN A 585 -0.98 -31.04 3.65
N SER A 586 -0.67 -30.51 4.85
CA SER A 586 -0.03 -31.23 5.94
C SER A 586 -0.87 -32.41 6.44
N ARG A 587 -2.19 -32.34 6.25
CA ARG A 587 -3.16 -33.38 6.59
C ARG A 587 -3.43 -34.36 5.44
N GLY A 588 -2.73 -34.24 4.31
CA GLY A 588 -2.96 -35.04 3.11
C GLY A 588 -4.19 -34.66 2.28
N GLU A 589 -4.84 -33.54 2.60
CA GLU A 589 -6.08 -33.06 1.97
C GLU A 589 -5.78 -32.07 0.80
N THR A 590 -4.85 -32.42 -0.07
CA THR A 590 -4.41 -31.56 -1.20
C THR A 590 -5.50 -31.23 -2.21
N HIS A 591 -6.60 -32.00 -2.21
CA HIS A 591 -7.77 -31.81 -3.06
C HIS A 591 -8.68 -30.66 -2.60
N ARG A 592 -8.54 -30.18 -1.36
CA ARG A 592 -9.33 -29.06 -0.84
C ARG A 592 -8.79 -27.75 -1.43
N ASN A 593 -9.52 -27.21 -2.39
CA ASN A 593 -9.12 -26.00 -3.12
C ASN A 593 -10.27 -25.03 -3.42
N VAL A 594 -11.47 -25.28 -2.92
CA VAL A 594 -12.62 -24.38 -3.10
C VAL A 594 -12.66 -23.33 -2.00
N CYS A 595 -12.79 -22.07 -2.38
CA CYS A 595 -12.99 -20.93 -1.50
C CYS A 595 -14.38 -20.33 -1.76
N LEU A 596 -15.26 -20.37 -0.75
CA LEU A 596 -16.56 -19.70 -0.81
C LEU A 596 -16.36 -18.21 -0.51
N ILE A 597 -16.98 -17.33 -1.28
CA ILE A 597 -16.84 -15.87 -1.12
C ILE A 597 -18.20 -15.20 -1.29
N PRO A 598 -18.73 -14.48 -0.27
CA PRO A 598 -19.97 -13.73 -0.42
C PRO A 598 -19.90 -12.69 -1.54
N THR A 599 -21.00 -12.47 -2.24
CA THR A 599 -21.06 -11.49 -3.35
C THR A 599 -20.82 -10.05 -2.89
N SER A 600 -20.95 -9.76 -1.58
CA SER A 600 -20.61 -8.49 -0.94
C SER A 600 -19.11 -8.28 -0.75
N ALA A 601 -18.28 -9.32 -0.84
CA ALA A 601 -16.85 -9.23 -0.54
C ALA A 601 -16.12 -8.23 -1.44
N HIS A 602 -15.04 -7.63 -0.90
CA HIS A 602 -14.14 -6.75 -1.65
C HIS A 602 -13.52 -7.49 -2.85
N GLY A 603 -13.26 -6.78 -3.95
CA GLY A 603 -12.71 -7.37 -5.17
C GLY A 603 -11.31 -7.99 -5.02
N THR A 604 -10.54 -7.63 -3.98
CA THR A 604 -9.25 -8.25 -3.67
C THR A 604 -9.40 -9.70 -3.21
N ASN A 605 -10.49 -10.04 -2.52
CA ASN A 605 -10.70 -11.38 -1.95
C ASN A 605 -10.71 -12.47 -3.05
N PRO A 606 -11.56 -12.41 -4.10
CA PRO A 606 -11.51 -13.39 -5.17
C PRO A 606 -10.18 -13.37 -5.94
N ALA A 607 -9.54 -12.20 -6.10
CA ALA A 607 -8.23 -12.12 -6.76
C ALA A 607 -7.15 -12.85 -5.95
N SER A 608 -7.12 -12.67 -4.62
CA SER A 608 -6.18 -13.35 -3.71
C SER A 608 -6.42 -14.87 -3.69
N ALA A 609 -7.68 -15.31 -3.70
CA ALA A 609 -8.03 -16.74 -3.73
C ALA A 609 -7.52 -17.42 -5.03
N VAL A 610 -7.71 -16.79 -6.18
CA VAL A 610 -7.18 -17.31 -7.46
C VAL A 610 -5.64 -17.36 -7.44
N MET A 611 -4.98 -16.32 -6.89
CA MET A 611 -3.52 -16.30 -6.76
C MET A 611 -2.98 -17.37 -5.80
N ALA A 612 -3.76 -17.74 -4.79
CA ALA A 612 -3.46 -18.87 -3.90
C ALA A 612 -3.78 -20.24 -4.53
N GLY A 613 -4.22 -20.29 -5.79
CA GLY A 613 -4.58 -21.53 -6.50
C GLY A 613 -5.91 -22.13 -6.05
N MET A 614 -6.82 -21.31 -5.52
CA MET A 614 -8.16 -21.75 -5.12
C MET A 614 -9.21 -21.44 -6.19
N VAL A 615 -10.25 -22.24 -6.21
CA VAL A 615 -11.45 -22.06 -7.06
C VAL A 615 -12.46 -21.21 -6.28
N VAL A 616 -12.82 -20.07 -6.84
CA VAL A 616 -13.78 -19.14 -6.21
C VAL A 616 -15.21 -19.59 -6.52
N VAL A 617 -16.00 -19.78 -5.46
CA VAL A 617 -17.43 -20.07 -5.57
C VAL A 617 -18.21 -18.96 -4.84
N PRO A 618 -19.02 -18.16 -5.56
CA PRO A 618 -19.77 -17.08 -4.93
C PRO A 618 -20.93 -17.59 -4.10
N VAL A 619 -21.18 -16.93 -2.96
CA VAL A 619 -22.34 -17.14 -2.09
C VAL A 619 -23.23 -15.90 -2.17
N ALA A 620 -24.53 -16.08 -2.35
CA ALA A 620 -25.48 -14.97 -2.43
C ALA A 620 -25.63 -14.23 -1.11
N CYS A 621 -26.07 -12.96 -1.19
CA CYS A 621 -26.55 -12.20 -0.05
C CYS A 621 -28.08 -12.06 -0.12
N ASP A 622 -28.73 -12.01 1.04
CA ASP A 622 -30.16 -11.79 1.17
C ASP A 622 -30.55 -10.31 0.89
N LYS A 623 -31.82 -9.97 1.03
CA LYS A 623 -32.34 -8.62 0.77
C LYS A 623 -31.89 -7.60 1.81
N GLU A 624 -31.56 -8.07 2.99
CA GLU A 624 -31.07 -7.29 4.12
C GLU A 624 -29.56 -7.07 4.08
N GLY A 625 -28.88 -7.69 3.10
CA GLY A 625 -27.42 -7.58 2.90
C GLY A 625 -26.59 -8.58 3.70
N ASN A 626 -27.19 -9.57 4.33
CA ASN A 626 -26.52 -10.66 5.04
C ASN A 626 -26.18 -11.81 4.08
N ILE A 627 -25.29 -12.71 4.49
CA ILE A 627 -25.02 -13.95 3.79
C ILE A 627 -26.30 -14.80 3.78
N ASP A 628 -26.74 -15.23 2.58
CA ASP A 628 -27.87 -16.13 2.45
C ASP A 628 -27.51 -17.54 2.93
N LEU A 629 -28.00 -17.90 4.13
CA LEU A 629 -27.71 -19.20 4.75
C LEU A 629 -28.24 -20.39 3.93
N ALA A 630 -29.31 -20.21 3.16
CA ALA A 630 -29.83 -21.28 2.33
C ALA A 630 -28.89 -21.55 1.13
N ASP A 631 -28.45 -20.50 0.45
CA ASP A 631 -27.45 -20.63 -0.62
C ASP A 631 -26.11 -21.14 -0.08
N LEU A 632 -25.66 -20.63 1.08
CA LEU A 632 -24.43 -21.12 1.71
C LEU A 632 -24.47 -22.64 1.96
N ARG A 633 -25.55 -23.17 2.51
CA ARG A 633 -25.71 -24.62 2.74
C ARG A 633 -25.67 -25.41 1.44
N VAL A 634 -26.34 -24.93 0.39
CA VAL A 634 -26.28 -25.53 -0.94
C VAL A 634 -24.85 -25.57 -1.47
N ARG A 635 -24.10 -24.45 -1.38
CA ARG A 635 -22.69 -24.39 -1.83
C ARG A 635 -21.79 -25.31 -1.04
N ILE A 636 -22.00 -25.39 0.27
CA ILE A 636 -21.24 -26.32 1.13
C ILE A 636 -21.51 -27.77 0.71
N ASP A 637 -22.75 -28.15 0.49
CA ASP A 637 -23.09 -29.53 0.08
C ASP A 637 -22.55 -29.89 -1.31
N GLU A 638 -22.62 -28.95 -2.28
CA GLU A 638 -22.03 -29.12 -3.61
C GLU A 638 -20.50 -29.32 -3.58
N HIS A 639 -19.82 -28.66 -2.66
CA HIS A 639 -18.34 -28.61 -2.61
C HIS A 639 -17.72 -29.24 -1.36
N ARG A 640 -18.49 -29.94 -0.53
CA ARG A 640 -18.06 -30.49 0.78
C ARG A 640 -16.71 -31.19 0.74
N ALA A 641 -16.48 -32.02 -0.29
CA ALA A 641 -15.24 -32.77 -0.40
C ALA A 641 -14.01 -31.87 -0.67
N ASN A 642 -14.20 -30.76 -1.40
CA ASN A 642 -13.14 -29.89 -1.87
C ASN A 642 -13.10 -28.52 -1.16
N LEU A 643 -13.99 -28.29 -0.19
CA LEU A 643 -14.09 -27.03 0.53
C LEU A 643 -12.82 -26.81 1.36
N ALA A 644 -12.06 -25.77 1.01
CA ALA A 644 -10.87 -25.34 1.75
C ALA A 644 -11.16 -24.20 2.71
N ALA A 645 -11.90 -23.18 2.26
CA ALA A 645 -12.13 -21.98 3.06
C ALA A 645 -13.45 -21.27 2.69
N LEU A 646 -13.96 -20.49 3.65
CA LEU A 646 -14.82 -19.32 3.41
C LEU A 646 -13.98 -18.07 3.63
N MET A 647 -14.09 -17.07 2.75
CA MET A 647 -13.46 -15.76 2.91
C MET A 647 -14.55 -14.70 3.08
N VAL A 648 -14.62 -14.08 4.26
CA VAL A 648 -15.68 -13.16 4.66
C VAL A 648 -15.12 -11.85 5.19
N THR A 649 -15.77 -10.73 4.87
CA THR A 649 -15.53 -9.42 5.51
C THR A 649 -16.54 -9.21 6.64
N TYR A 650 -16.08 -8.80 7.82
CA TYR A 650 -16.99 -8.57 8.95
C TYR A 650 -16.57 -7.34 9.78
N PRO A 651 -17.52 -6.44 10.20
CA PRO A 651 -18.91 -6.37 9.69
C PRO A 651 -18.94 -6.35 8.17
N SER A 652 -20.05 -6.75 7.55
CA SER A 652 -20.12 -6.86 6.09
C SER A 652 -19.88 -5.49 5.42
N THR A 653 -19.42 -5.50 4.19
CA THR A 653 -19.27 -4.26 3.36
C THR A 653 -20.60 -3.56 3.10
N HIS A 654 -21.72 -4.14 3.52
CA HIS A 654 -23.03 -3.49 3.56
C HIS A 654 -23.21 -2.59 4.79
N GLY A 655 -22.22 -2.51 5.70
CA GLY A 655 -22.25 -1.71 6.91
C GLY A 655 -23.11 -2.31 8.03
N VAL A 656 -23.25 -3.64 8.07
CA VAL A 656 -24.14 -4.33 9.02
C VAL A 656 -23.38 -5.42 9.76
N PHE A 657 -23.62 -5.54 11.07
CA PHE A 657 -23.23 -6.69 11.89
C PHE A 657 -24.21 -7.85 11.67
N GLU A 658 -23.82 -8.87 10.92
CA GLU A 658 -24.64 -10.04 10.67
C GLU A 658 -24.76 -10.91 11.94
N ALA A 659 -25.99 -11.13 12.41
CA ALA A 659 -26.24 -11.91 13.63
C ALA A 659 -25.93 -13.41 13.47
N SER A 660 -25.95 -13.91 12.23
CA SER A 660 -25.73 -15.32 11.88
C SER A 660 -24.26 -15.70 11.71
N ILE A 661 -23.31 -14.79 11.89
CA ILE A 661 -21.91 -15.02 11.53
C ILE A 661 -21.30 -16.26 12.22
N GLN A 662 -21.60 -16.52 13.50
CA GLN A 662 -21.10 -17.71 14.20
C GLN A 662 -21.68 -19.00 13.62
N GLU A 663 -22.93 -18.99 13.16
CA GLU A 663 -23.53 -20.12 12.45
C GLU A 663 -22.84 -20.36 11.10
N VAL A 664 -22.52 -19.28 10.38
CA VAL A 664 -21.75 -19.34 9.14
C VAL A 664 -20.38 -20.00 9.39
N CYS A 665 -19.65 -19.57 10.41
CA CYS A 665 -18.35 -20.16 10.77
C CYS A 665 -18.49 -21.65 11.12
N ALA A 666 -19.47 -22.01 11.97
CA ALA A 666 -19.71 -23.40 12.38
C ALA A 666 -20.01 -24.31 11.18
N LEU A 667 -20.84 -23.89 10.22
CA LEU A 667 -21.14 -24.64 9.01
C LEU A 667 -19.91 -24.95 8.17
N ILE A 668 -18.98 -24.00 8.06
CA ILE A 668 -17.71 -24.19 7.33
C ILE A 668 -16.81 -25.19 8.05
N HIS A 669 -16.67 -25.07 9.38
CA HIS A 669 -15.87 -26.00 10.18
C HIS A 669 -16.43 -27.43 10.15
N GLU A 670 -17.76 -27.59 10.23
CA GLU A 670 -18.43 -28.90 10.11
C GLU A 670 -18.18 -29.56 8.75
N ALA A 671 -17.94 -28.76 7.72
CA ALA A 671 -17.58 -29.25 6.40
C ALA A 671 -16.07 -29.48 6.22
N GLY A 672 -15.25 -29.19 7.24
CA GLY A 672 -13.80 -29.36 7.25
C GLY A 672 -13.02 -28.20 6.62
N GLY A 673 -13.68 -27.08 6.30
CA GLY A 673 -13.06 -25.85 5.82
C GLY A 673 -12.55 -24.94 6.94
N GLN A 674 -11.79 -23.91 6.61
CA GLN A 674 -11.33 -22.87 7.51
C GLN A 674 -12.02 -21.54 7.20
N VAL A 675 -12.15 -20.68 8.21
CA VAL A 675 -12.74 -19.34 8.04
C VAL A 675 -11.66 -18.28 7.99
N TYR A 676 -11.54 -17.63 6.85
CA TYR A 676 -10.70 -16.45 6.65
C TYR A 676 -11.56 -15.18 6.82
N MET A 677 -11.19 -14.30 7.74
CA MET A 677 -11.84 -13.00 7.93
C MET A 677 -10.98 -11.87 7.36
N ASP A 678 -11.55 -11.10 6.45
CA ASP A 678 -10.96 -9.84 5.98
C ASP A 678 -11.05 -8.79 7.10
N GLY A 679 -9.89 -8.37 7.61
CA GLY A 679 -9.78 -7.43 8.72
C GLY A 679 -9.81 -5.94 8.30
N ALA A 680 -10.26 -5.62 7.08
CA ALA A 680 -10.39 -4.23 6.63
C ALA A 680 -11.31 -3.42 7.55
N ASN A 681 -12.32 -4.06 8.15
CA ASN A 681 -13.36 -3.44 8.98
C ASN A 681 -13.11 -3.58 10.50
N MET A 682 -11.86 -3.81 10.93
CA MET A 682 -11.50 -3.88 12.36
C MET A 682 -11.86 -2.62 13.15
N ASN A 683 -12.02 -1.47 12.50
CA ASN A 683 -12.44 -0.21 13.12
C ASN A 683 -13.83 -0.29 13.79
N ALA A 684 -14.62 -1.32 13.48
CA ALA A 684 -15.89 -1.61 14.14
C ALA A 684 -15.78 -2.73 15.21
N GLN A 685 -14.62 -3.35 15.39
CA GLN A 685 -14.51 -4.56 16.22
C GLN A 685 -13.67 -4.37 17.48
N VAL A 686 -12.56 -3.65 17.40
CA VAL A 686 -11.56 -3.56 18.49
C VAL A 686 -12.19 -3.18 19.82
N GLY A 687 -12.01 -4.02 20.82
CA GLY A 687 -12.57 -3.87 22.17
C GLY A 687 -14.06 -4.21 22.32
N LEU A 688 -14.82 -4.38 21.22
CA LEU A 688 -16.24 -4.77 21.26
C LEU A 688 -16.47 -6.23 20.86
N THR A 689 -15.67 -6.74 19.96
CA THR A 689 -15.64 -8.13 19.51
C THR A 689 -14.26 -8.41 18.92
N SER A 690 -14.01 -9.63 18.43
CA SER A 690 -12.78 -9.95 17.71
C SER A 690 -13.01 -11.10 16.71
N PRO A 691 -12.18 -11.24 15.67
CA PRO A 691 -12.22 -12.35 14.73
C PRO A 691 -12.21 -13.72 15.44
N GLY A 692 -11.40 -13.89 16.50
CA GLY A 692 -11.36 -15.12 17.30
C GLY A 692 -12.67 -15.42 18.02
N ILE A 693 -13.33 -14.43 18.64
CA ILE A 693 -14.65 -14.58 19.27
C ILE A 693 -15.73 -14.95 18.25
N ILE A 694 -15.64 -14.38 17.05
CA ILE A 694 -16.57 -14.63 15.94
C ILE A 694 -16.44 -16.07 15.43
N GLY A 695 -15.25 -16.66 15.50
CA GLY A 695 -14.97 -18.02 15.03
C GLY A 695 -14.19 -18.10 13.74
N ALA A 696 -13.42 -17.06 13.40
CA ALA A 696 -12.46 -17.10 12.30
C ALA A 696 -11.17 -17.84 12.72
N ASP A 697 -10.46 -18.39 11.73
CA ASP A 697 -9.18 -19.08 11.91
C ASP A 697 -7.99 -18.24 11.47
N VAL A 698 -8.21 -17.36 10.50
CA VAL A 698 -7.22 -16.43 9.94
C VAL A 698 -7.84 -15.06 9.72
N CYS A 699 -7.08 -14.02 10.01
CA CYS A 699 -7.44 -12.64 9.67
C CYS A 699 -6.20 -11.88 9.22
N HIS A 700 -6.28 -11.12 8.12
CA HIS A 700 -5.28 -10.07 7.89
C HIS A 700 -5.76 -8.75 8.47
N LEU A 701 -4.83 -7.92 8.84
CA LEU A 701 -5.10 -6.55 9.28
C LEU A 701 -4.60 -5.54 8.22
N ASN A 702 -5.24 -4.39 8.18
CA ASN A 702 -4.74 -3.23 7.46
C ASN A 702 -4.32 -2.19 8.50
N LEU A 703 -3.03 -2.19 8.91
CA LEU A 703 -2.58 -1.22 9.91
C LEU A 703 -2.68 0.23 9.42
N HIS A 704 -2.69 0.40 8.08
CA HIS A 704 -2.95 1.69 7.41
C HIS A 704 -4.45 2.07 7.36
N LYS A 705 -5.30 1.41 8.16
CA LYS A 705 -6.70 1.75 8.42
C LYS A 705 -6.90 1.92 9.92
N THR A 706 -7.25 0.86 10.65
CA THR A 706 -7.60 0.88 12.07
C THR A 706 -6.47 1.36 12.99
N PHE A 707 -5.20 1.09 12.63
CA PHE A 707 -4.04 1.36 13.50
C PHE A 707 -3.13 2.49 12.99
N CYS A 708 -3.70 3.51 12.36
CA CYS A 708 -3.14 4.82 12.06
C CYS A 708 -1.93 4.92 11.10
N ILE A 709 -1.46 3.85 10.47
CA ILE A 709 -0.44 4.03 9.42
C ILE A 709 -1.06 4.85 8.26
N PRO A 710 -0.38 5.89 7.75
CA PRO A 710 -0.97 6.79 6.75
C PRO A 710 -1.17 6.12 5.39
N HIS A 711 -2.16 6.58 4.64
CA HIS A 711 -2.45 6.05 3.29
C HIS A 711 -1.48 6.53 2.21
N GLY A 712 -0.78 7.66 2.40
CA GLY A 712 0.31 8.14 1.53
C GLY A 712 -0.04 8.27 0.05
N GLY A 713 -1.31 8.49 -0.30
CA GLY A 713 -1.74 8.55 -1.70
C GLY A 713 -1.84 7.19 -2.41
N GLY A 714 -1.85 6.09 -1.64
CA GLY A 714 -1.91 4.71 -2.15
C GLY A 714 -0.76 3.84 -1.66
N GLY A 715 -0.32 4.06 -0.46
CA GLY A 715 0.76 3.44 0.28
C GLY A 715 1.71 4.46 0.88
N PRO A 716 2.32 4.12 2.04
CA PRO A 716 2.84 2.79 2.37
C PRO A 716 1.77 1.78 2.81
N GLY A 717 2.00 0.51 2.49
CA GLY A 717 1.17 -0.61 2.88
C GLY A 717 1.82 -1.48 3.96
N VAL A 718 1.00 -2.04 4.86
CA VAL A 718 1.37 -3.14 5.76
C VAL A 718 0.10 -3.92 6.13
N GLY A 719 0.20 -5.23 6.13
CA GLY A 719 -0.96 -6.10 6.31
C GLY A 719 -0.65 -7.37 7.10
N PRO A 720 -0.40 -7.29 8.42
CA PRO A 720 -0.13 -8.47 9.23
C PRO A 720 -1.19 -9.55 9.07
N VAL A 721 -0.76 -10.80 9.07
CA VAL A 721 -1.66 -11.95 9.11
C VAL A 721 -1.66 -12.53 10.52
N CYS A 722 -2.86 -12.65 11.10
CA CYS A 722 -3.11 -13.20 12.43
C CYS A 722 -3.81 -14.55 12.28
N VAL A 723 -3.42 -15.54 13.11
CA VAL A 723 -3.87 -16.93 12.97
C VAL A 723 -4.21 -17.58 14.31
N ALA A 724 -5.16 -18.51 14.27
CA ALA A 724 -5.44 -19.42 15.37
C ALA A 724 -4.24 -20.35 15.65
N GLU A 725 -4.18 -20.92 16.85
CA GLU A 725 -3.03 -21.72 17.37
C GLU A 725 -2.59 -22.84 16.42
N HIS A 726 -3.52 -23.58 15.83
CA HIS A 726 -3.22 -24.70 14.95
C HIS A 726 -2.59 -24.29 13.60
N LEU A 727 -2.60 -23.00 13.26
CA LEU A 727 -2.05 -22.45 12.03
C LEU A 727 -0.69 -21.76 12.21
N ILE A 728 -0.23 -21.55 13.44
CA ILE A 728 1.08 -20.95 13.76
C ILE A 728 2.24 -21.62 13.03
N PRO A 729 2.33 -22.98 12.92
CA PRO A 729 3.43 -23.64 12.24
C PRO A 729 3.62 -23.23 10.80
N PHE A 730 2.57 -22.71 10.14
CA PHE A 730 2.53 -22.35 8.72
C PHE A 730 2.75 -20.86 8.43
N LEU A 731 3.02 -20.03 9.45
CA LEU A 731 3.32 -18.61 9.25
C LEU A 731 4.47 -18.40 8.24
N PRO A 732 4.53 -17.26 7.52
CA PRO A 732 5.55 -17.03 6.49
C PRO A 732 6.99 -17.20 6.96
N GLY A 733 7.78 -17.96 6.20
CA GLY A 733 9.23 -18.06 6.35
C GLY A 733 9.98 -17.01 5.52
N HIS A 734 11.32 -17.11 5.46
CA HIS A 734 12.17 -16.26 4.64
C HIS A 734 13.51 -16.93 4.33
N ALA A 735 14.00 -16.79 3.08
CA ALA A 735 15.21 -17.47 2.61
C ALA A 735 16.51 -17.00 3.29
N VAL A 736 16.55 -15.78 3.82
CA VAL A 736 17.78 -15.16 4.37
C VAL A 736 17.77 -15.11 5.88
N VAL A 737 16.61 -14.91 6.50
CA VAL A 737 16.45 -14.78 7.96
C VAL A 737 15.51 -15.87 8.45
N ASN A 738 15.93 -16.62 9.46
CA ASN A 738 15.05 -17.59 10.10
C ASN A 738 14.03 -16.87 10.99
N LEU A 739 12.77 -16.93 10.63
CA LEU A 739 11.65 -16.32 11.36
C LEU A 739 10.94 -17.30 12.31
N GLY A 740 11.39 -18.54 12.39
CA GLY A 740 10.72 -19.63 13.12
C GLY A 740 9.69 -20.35 12.24
N GLY A 741 8.78 -21.10 12.91
CA GLY A 741 7.81 -21.97 12.24
C GLY A 741 8.37 -23.37 11.99
N GLU A 742 7.50 -24.39 12.13
CA GLU A 742 7.90 -25.79 11.89
C GLU A 742 7.76 -26.18 10.42
N GLU A 743 6.69 -25.71 9.77
CA GLU A 743 6.37 -25.99 8.36
C GLU A 743 5.97 -24.67 7.62
N PRO A 744 6.81 -23.62 7.65
CA PRO A 744 6.39 -22.32 7.17
C PRO A 744 6.07 -22.35 5.66
N ILE A 745 5.08 -21.54 5.25
CA ILE A 745 4.96 -21.18 3.84
C ILE A 745 6.19 -20.36 3.42
N GLY A 746 6.48 -20.26 2.12
CA GLY A 746 7.57 -19.43 1.64
C GLY A 746 7.35 -17.94 1.93
N ALA A 747 8.34 -17.12 1.59
CA ALA A 747 8.26 -15.68 1.75
C ALA A 747 7.12 -15.07 0.94
N VAL A 748 6.48 -14.03 1.49
CA VAL A 748 5.43 -13.22 0.84
C VAL A 748 5.87 -11.78 0.60
N SER A 749 7.03 -11.37 1.11
CA SER A 749 7.68 -10.09 0.81
C SER A 749 9.21 -10.25 0.76
N ALA A 750 9.90 -9.26 0.16
CA ALA A 750 11.35 -9.28 0.01
C ALA A 750 12.11 -9.13 1.34
N ALA A 751 11.53 -8.40 2.29
CA ALA A 751 12.10 -8.20 3.62
C ALA A 751 11.43 -9.10 4.65
N PRO A 752 12.15 -9.58 5.68
CA PRO A 752 11.61 -10.52 6.69
C PRO A 752 10.39 -9.99 7.43
N TRP A 753 10.30 -8.67 7.66
CA TRP A 753 9.18 -7.99 8.34
C TRP A 753 8.51 -6.95 7.44
N GLY A 754 8.55 -7.12 6.13
CA GLY A 754 7.86 -6.29 5.15
C GLY A 754 8.14 -4.80 5.31
N SER A 755 7.12 -4.00 5.65
CA SER A 755 7.22 -2.55 5.87
C SER A 755 7.61 -2.23 7.32
N ALA A 756 8.74 -2.70 7.78
CA ALA A 756 9.16 -2.74 9.18
C ALA A 756 9.15 -1.38 9.88
N SER A 757 9.67 -0.31 9.25
CA SER A 757 9.87 0.99 9.92
C SER A 757 8.56 1.69 10.30
N ILE A 758 7.50 1.48 9.54
CA ILE A 758 6.20 2.13 9.81
C ILE A 758 5.36 1.39 10.86
N ASN A 759 5.76 0.20 11.32
CA ASN A 759 5.13 -0.47 12.45
C ASN A 759 5.28 0.33 13.75
N THR A 760 6.28 1.22 13.84
CA THR A 760 6.41 2.20 14.92
C THR A 760 5.17 3.07 15.09
N ILE A 761 4.46 3.40 14.01
CA ILE A 761 3.23 4.21 14.03
C ILE A 761 2.12 3.48 14.79
N SER A 762 1.86 2.22 14.41
CA SER A 762 0.83 1.41 15.08
C SER A 762 1.20 1.08 16.53
N TRP A 763 2.49 0.85 16.82
CA TRP A 763 2.98 0.69 18.18
C TRP A 763 2.68 1.94 19.02
N MET A 764 3.00 3.14 18.50
CA MET A 764 2.71 4.42 19.15
C MET A 764 1.21 4.61 19.37
N TYR A 765 0.39 4.36 18.36
CA TYR A 765 -1.06 4.49 18.44
C TYR A 765 -1.66 3.62 19.55
N ILE A 766 -1.35 2.31 19.55
CA ILE A 766 -1.87 1.38 20.57
C ILE A 766 -1.36 1.77 21.97
N ALA A 767 -0.07 2.10 22.10
CA ALA A 767 0.51 2.51 23.38
C ALA A 767 -0.12 3.79 23.96
N MET A 768 -0.48 4.76 23.10
CA MET A 768 -1.09 6.02 23.54
C MET A 768 -2.60 5.90 23.78
N MET A 769 -3.28 5.03 23.04
CA MET A 769 -4.72 4.80 23.24
C MET A 769 -5.02 3.87 24.43
N GLY A 770 -4.23 2.82 24.61
CA GLY A 770 -4.51 1.77 25.59
C GLY A 770 -5.84 1.06 25.35
N ALA A 771 -6.22 0.16 26.26
CA ALA A 771 -7.44 -0.64 26.13
C ALA A 771 -8.72 0.20 26.02
N ASP A 772 -8.88 1.15 26.95
CA ASP A 772 -10.08 2.00 27.03
C ASP A 772 -10.18 2.94 25.81
N GLY A 773 -9.06 3.52 25.39
CA GLY A 773 -9.03 4.44 24.25
C GLY A 773 -9.34 3.74 22.93
N LEU A 774 -8.81 2.54 22.69
CA LEU A 774 -9.13 1.74 21.49
C LEU A 774 -10.61 1.33 21.47
N THR A 775 -11.16 0.91 22.60
CA THR A 775 -12.59 0.56 22.74
C THR A 775 -13.47 1.79 22.47
N GLN A 776 -13.11 2.94 23.04
CA GLN A 776 -13.82 4.20 22.82
C GLN A 776 -13.73 4.65 21.36
N ALA A 777 -12.58 4.49 20.70
CA ALA A 777 -12.42 4.80 19.28
C ALA A 777 -13.42 4.01 18.42
N THR A 778 -13.55 2.70 18.66
CA THR A 778 -14.52 1.85 17.97
C THR A 778 -15.97 2.30 18.23
N GLN A 779 -16.30 2.60 19.48
CA GLN A 779 -17.65 3.09 19.86
C GLN A 779 -17.98 4.42 19.16
N VAL A 780 -17.03 5.34 19.09
CA VAL A 780 -17.21 6.65 18.44
C VAL A 780 -17.26 6.52 16.92
N ALA A 781 -16.49 5.61 16.31
CA ALA A 781 -16.62 5.32 14.88
C ALA A 781 -18.05 4.85 14.52
N ILE A 782 -18.63 3.96 15.34
CA ILE A 782 -20.03 3.52 15.19
C ILE A 782 -21.01 4.68 15.43
N LEU A 783 -20.75 5.53 16.43
CA LEU A 783 -21.56 6.72 16.70
C LEU A 783 -21.57 7.67 15.50
N ASN A 784 -20.41 8.01 14.96
CA ASN A 784 -20.27 8.94 13.85
C ASN A 784 -21.00 8.44 12.58
N ALA A 785 -20.91 7.15 12.27
CA ALA A 785 -21.61 6.55 11.13
C ALA A 785 -23.14 6.59 11.32
N ASN A 786 -23.63 6.22 12.51
CA ASN A 786 -25.05 6.27 12.83
C ASN A 786 -25.60 7.70 12.88
N TYR A 787 -24.82 8.67 13.37
CA TYR A 787 -25.16 10.09 13.35
C TYR A 787 -25.36 10.61 11.93
N ILE A 788 -24.41 10.36 11.01
CA ILE A 788 -24.54 10.72 9.58
C ILE A 788 -25.76 10.03 8.96
N ALA A 789 -25.91 8.71 9.17
CA ALA A 789 -27.05 7.95 8.67
C ALA A 789 -28.39 8.55 9.14
N LYS A 790 -28.49 8.97 10.40
CA LYS A 790 -29.69 9.58 10.97
C LYS A 790 -29.96 10.99 10.44
N ARG A 791 -28.91 11.82 10.32
CA ARG A 791 -29.02 13.18 9.77
C ARG A 791 -29.45 13.20 8.30
N LEU A 792 -28.96 12.24 7.51
CA LEU A 792 -29.24 12.17 6.07
C LEU A 792 -30.50 11.35 5.72
N GLU A 793 -31.04 10.56 6.64
CA GLU A 793 -32.25 9.73 6.42
C GLU A 793 -33.46 10.52 5.85
N PRO A 794 -33.72 11.77 6.23
CA PRO A 794 -34.81 12.57 5.65
C PRO A 794 -34.60 13.01 4.19
N TYR A 795 -33.44 12.74 3.62
CA TYR A 795 -33.01 13.18 2.30
C TYR A 795 -32.63 12.00 1.38
N PHE A 796 -31.81 11.08 1.90
CA PHE A 796 -31.29 9.91 1.19
C PHE A 796 -31.57 8.65 1.99
N PRO A 797 -32.22 7.63 1.41
CA PRO A 797 -32.39 6.34 2.09
C PRO A 797 -31.04 5.68 2.37
N VAL A 798 -30.88 5.07 3.55
CA VAL A 798 -29.78 4.13 3.83
C VAL A 798 -30.19 2.76 3.36
N VAL A 799 -29.37 2.13 2.53
CA VAL A 799 -29.74 0.88 1.80
C VAL A 799 -29.87 -0.31 2.74
N TYR A 800 -28.90 -0.46 3.66
CA TYR A 800 -28.87 -1.58 4.60
C TYR A 800 -28.78 -1.09 6.03
N ARG A 801 -29.49 -1.73 6.92
CA ARG A 801 -29.53 -1.49 8.37
C ARG A 801 -29.77 -2.80 9.11
N ALA A 802 -29.30 -2.90 10.33
CA ALA A 802 -29.72 -3.97 11.23
C ALA A 802 -31.21 -3.86 11.56
N ALA A 803 -31.81 -4.91 12.10
CA ALA A 803 -33.24 -4.97 12.44
C ALA A 803 -33.69 -3.84 13.39
N ASN A 804 -32.79 -3.29 14.20
CA ASN A 804 -33.03 -2.14 15.09
C ASN A 804 -32.81 -0.77 14.44
N GLY A 805 -32.52 -0.74 13.14
CA GLY A 805 -32.34 0.50 12.37
C GLY A 805 -30.94 1.12 12.44
N LEU A 806 -29.98 0.49 13.13
CA LEU A 806 -28.60 0.95 13.25
C LEU A 806 -27.71 0.39 12.16
N VAL A 807 -26.56 1.06 11.93
CA VAL A 807 -25.45 0.62 11.07
C VAL A 807 -24.20 0.36 11.91
N ALA A 808 -23.20 -0.28 11.34
CA ALA A 808 -21.88 -0.44 11.95
C ALA A 808 -21.08 0.90 11.89
N HIS A 809 -19.81 0.87 11.51
CA HIS A 809 -18.95 2.05 11.39
C HIS A 809 -19.04 2.77 10.03
N GLU A 810 -19.87 2.28 9.12
CA GLU A 810 -20.10 2.83 7.78
C GLU A 810 -21.57 2.66 7.38
N CYS A 811 -22.02 3.45 6.40
CA CYS A 811 -23.38 3.36 5.86
C CYS A 811 -23.42 3.58 4.34
N ILE A 812 -24.42 3.02 3.68
CA ILE A 812 -24.62 3.14 2.23
C ILE A 812 -25.84 4.03 1.95
N LEU A 813 -25.60 5.21 1.37
CA LEU A 813 -26.64 6.16 0.96
C LEU A 813 -27.12 5.84 -0.46
N ASP A 814 -28.43 5.65 -0.64
CA ASP A 814 -29.05 5.41 -1.96
C ASP A 814 -29.21 6.74 -2.70
N LEU A 815 -28.57 6.85 -3.88
CA LEU A 815 -28.73 8.00 -4.78
C LEU A 815 -29.65 7.69 -5.98
N ARG A 816 -30.15 6.48 -6.12
CA ARG A 816 -31.10 6.08 -7.17
C ARG A 816 -32.51 6.60 -6.88
N ARG A 817 -32.79 6.90 -5.61
CA ARG A 817 -34.04 7.43 -5.08
C ARG A 817 -33.74 8.41 -3.98
N ILE A 818 -34.44 9.54 -3.97
CA ILE A 818 -34.33 10.55 -2.93
C ILE A 818 -35.71 10.85 -2.30
N VAL A 819 -35.71 11.37 -1.10
CA VAL A 819 -36.94 11.74 -0.41
C VAL A 819 -37.48 13.02 -1.04
N ALA A 820 -38.66 12.96 -1.66
CA ALA A 820 -39.37 14.10 -2.28
C ALA A 820 -40.45 14.65 -1.37
N GLY A 821 -40.09 15.31 -0.30
CA GLY A 821 -41.09 15.92 0.55
C GLY A 821 -40.60 16.40 1.89
N ARG A 822 -40.24 17.65 1.94
CA ARG A 822 -40.59 18.72 2.85
C ARG A 822 -40.03 20.04 2.39
N ALA A 823 -40.92 20.96 2.06
CA ALA A 823 -40.62 22.35 2.22
C ALA A 823 -40.88 22.67 3.70
N ASN A 824 -39.93 23.41 4.31
CA ASN A 824 -40.11 24.23 5.54
C ASN A 824 -39.98 23.57 6.92
N GLY A 825 -38.92 23.91 7.62
CA GLY A 825 -38.86 24.11 9.06
C GLY A 825 -38.27 23.00 9.91
N ALA A 826 -37.27 23.37 10.67
CA ALA A 826 -36.67 22.56 11.73
C ALA A 826 -37.71 21.94 12.67
N GLY A 827 -37.76 20.63 12.78
CA GLY A 827 -38.61 19.92 13.68
C GLY A 827 -38.44 18.41 13.54
N SER A 828 -38.30 17.69 14.65
CA SER A 828 -38.26 16.24 14.73
C SER A 828 -39.43 15.57 14.01
N LEU A 829 -39.17 14.57 13.20
CA LEU A 829 -40.13 13.78 12.44
C LEU A 829 -40.94 12.86 13.36
N PRO A 830 -42.28 12.72 13.17
CA PRO A 830 -43.02 11.62 13.78
C PRO A 830 -42.70 10.29 13.08
N ALA A 831 -42.66 9.21 13.84
CA ALA A 831 -42.32 7.84 13.38
C ALA A 831 -43.28 7.23 12.34
N SER A 832 -44.29 7.96 11.87
CA SER A 832 -45.34 7.50 10.93
C SER A 832 -45.45 8.30 9.64
N ALA A 833 -44.46 9.12 9.28
CA ALA A 833 -44.53 9.85 8.01
C ALA A 833 -44.18 8.95 6.82
N GLU A 834 -45.16 8.70 5.93
CA GLU A 834 -44.90 8.09 4.63
C GLU A 834 -44.08 9.05 3.77
N PHE A 835 -42.85 8.69 3.49
CA PHE A 835 -41.98 9.42 2.58
C PHE A 835 -42.27 9.06 1.14
N THR A 836 -42.50 10.05 0.30
CA THR A 836 -42.57 9.84 -1.14
C THR A 836 -41.13 9.78 -1.68
N LEU A 837 -40.73 8.64 -2.19
CA LEU A 837 -39.44 8.47 -2.87
C LEU A 837 -39.55 8.89 -4.32
N LEU A 838 -38.69 9.80 -4.76
CA LEU A 838 -38.57 10.26 -6.14
C LEU A 838 -37.42 9.49 -6.80
N PRO A 839 -37.65 8.77 -7.91
CA PRO A 839 -36.57 8.20 -8.69
C PRO A 839 -35.65 9.27 -9.27
N VAL A 840 -34.35 9.11 -9.15
CA VAL A 840 -33.37 10.02 -9.74
C VAL A 840 -33.03 9.50 -11.14
N LYS A 841 -33.29 10.32 -12.16
CA LYS A 841 -33.14 9.94 -13.58
C LYS A 841 -32.03 10.68 -14.30
N HIS A 842 -31.76 11.91 -13.87
CA HIS A 842 -30.87 12.82 -14.58
C HIS A 842 -29.52 13.00 -13.91
N VAL A 843 -29.40 12.61 -12.65
CA VAL A 843 -28.17 12.76 -11.84
C VAL A 843 -27.59 11.39 -11.48
N THR A 844 -26.28 11.24 -11.56
CA THR A 844 -25.55 10.02 -11.21
C THR A 844 -24.79 10.21 -9.87
N ALA A 845 -24.36 9.09 -9.27
CA ALA A 845 -23.48 9.15 -8.09
C ALA A 845 -22.15 9.90 -8.39
N GLU A 846 -21.64 9.80 -9.63
CA GLU A 846 -20.48 10.55 -10.06
C GLU A 846 -20.72 12.06 -10.07
N ASP A 847 -21.90 12.54 -10.50
CA ASP A 847 -22.26 13.96 -10.48
C ASP A 847 -22.25 14.50 -9.04
N VAL A 848 -22.80 13.74 -8.10
CA VAL A 848 -22.80 14.09 -6.67
C VAL A 848 -21.37 14.15 -6.13
N ALA A 849 -20.54 13.17 -6.46
CA ALA A 849 -19.13 13.15 -6.06
C ALA A 849 -18.35 14.35 -6.58
N LYS A 850 -18.54 14.70 -7.87
CA LYS A 850 -17.89 15.90 -8.44
C LYS A 850 -18.39 17.18 -7.78
N ARG A 851 -19.67 17.25 -7.39
CA ARG A 851 -20.21 18.41 -6.71
C ARG A 851 -19.68 18.57 -5.28
N LEU A 852 -19.45 17.47 -4.54
CA LEU A 852 -18.81 17.50 -3.21
C LEU A 852 -17.42 18.16 -3.24
N MET A 853 -16.69 18.06 -4.34
CA MET A 853 -15.39 18.73 -4.51
C MET A 853 -15.53 20.26 -4.48
N ASP A 854 -16.66 20.81 -4.94
CA ASP A 854 -16.96 22.26 -4.82
C ASP A 854 -17.18 22.70 -3.38
N PHE A 855 -17.58 21.76 -2.50
CA PHE A 855 -17.69 21.96 -1.05
C PHE A 855 -16.35 21.75 -0.32
N GLY A 856 -15.26 21.42 -1.07
CA GLY A 856 -13.96 21.11 -0.49
C GLY A 856 -13.95 19.79 0.29
N ILE A 857 -14.76 18.83 -0.13
CA ILE A 857 -14.91 17.52 0.50
C ILE A 857 -14.52 16.45 -0.50
N HIS A 858 -13.67 15.51 -0.07
CA HIS A 858 -13.40 14.28 -0.82
C HIS A 858 -14.67 13.42 -0.80
N ALA A 859 -15.15 13.02 -1.98
CA ALA A 859 -16.37 12.22 -2.01
C ALA A 859 -16.16 10.82 -1.40
N PRO A 860 -17.22 10.23 -0.80
CA PRO A 860 -17.25 8.83 -0.37
C PRO A 860 -17.03 7.85 -1.53
N THR A 861 -16.90 6.57 -1.23
CA THR A 861 -16.76 5.51 -2.23
C THR A 861 -18.00 5.42 -3.11
N LEU A 862 -17.77 5.40 -4.44
CA LEU A 862 -18.83 5.48 -5.44
C LEU A 862 -19.28 4.09 -5.91
N SER A 863 -20.61 3.88 -5.96
CA SER A 863 -21.25 2.74 -6.66
C SER A 863 -20.66 1.37 -6.26
N TRP A 864 -20.23 1.23 -5.02
CA TRP A 864 -19.72 0.01 -4.44
C TRP A 864 -20.13 -0.08 -2.96
N PRO A 865 -20.52 -1.27 -2.47
CA PRO A 865 -20.76 -2.52 -3.18
C PRO A 865 -22.04 -2.49 -4.04
N VAL A 866 -22.87 -1.47 -3.92
CA VAL A 866 -24.14 -1.31 -4.64
C VAL A 866 -24.02 -0.20 -5.68
N ALA A 867 -24.39 -0.48 -6.94
CA ALA A 867 -24.36 0.51 -8.01
C ALA A 867 -25.33 1.69 -7.72
N GLY A 868 -24.90 2.92 -8.00
CA GLY A 868 -25.71 4.13 -7.80
C GLY A 868 -25.84 4.58 -6.35
N THR A 869 -24.89 4.25 -5.50
CA THR A 869 -24.85 4.62 -4.07
C THR A 869 -23.55 5.31 -3.70
N LEU A 870 -23.53 5.89 -2.50
CA LEU A 870 -22.32 6.35 -1.80
C LEU A 870 -22.12 5.53 -0.53
N MET A 871 -20.92 5.01 -0.32
CA MET A 871 -20.54 4.32 0.90
C MET A 871 -19.71 5.27 1.77
N VAL A 872 -20.22 5.60 2.94
CA VAL A 872 -19.68 6.63 3.85
C VAL A 872 -19.12 5.96 5.10
N GLU A 873 -17.84 6.17 5.37
CA GLU A 873 -17.15 5.77 6.60
C GLU A 873 -16.51 7.00 7.24
N PRO A 874 -17.16 7.65 8.23
CA PRO A 874 -16.51 8.64 9.07
C PRO A 874 -15.71 7.93 10.15
N THR A 875 -14.49 8.40 10.42
CA THR A 875 -13.68 7.83 11.49
C THR A 875 -13.98 8.46 12.84
N GLU A 876 -13.51 7.84 13.91
CA GLU A 876 -13.61 8.38 15.27
C GLU A 876 -12.82 9.69 15.47
N SER A 877 -11.86 9.97 14.61
CA SER A 877 -11.02 11.18 14.70
C SER A 877 -11.71 12.45 14.18
N GLU A 878 -12.86 12.33 13.53
CA GLU A 878 -13.58 13.47 12.95
C GLU A 878 -14.53 14.12 13.96
N PRO A 879 -14.40 15.43 14.22
CA PRO A 879 -15.26 16.13 15.17
C PRO A 879 -16.67 16.36 14.61
N GLN A 880 -17.66 16.56 15.49
CA GLN A 880 -19.07 16.72 15.10
C GLN A 880 -19.25 17.79 14.02
N HIS A 881 -18.57 18.93 14.12
CA HIS A 881 -18.73 20.00 13.15
C HIS A 881 -18.32 19.62 11.72
N GLU A 882 -17.35 18.72 11.55
CA GLU A 882 -16.95 18.22 10.22
C GLU A 882 -17.96 17.19 9.68
N LEU A 883 -18.54 16.36 10.57
CA LEU A 883 -19.66 15.48 10.21
C LEU A 883 -20.87 16.30 9.76
N ASP A 884 -21.16 17.39 10.48
CA ASP A 884 -22.24 18.35 10.14
C ASP A 884 -21.97 19.03 8.80
N ARG A 885 -20.74 19.48 8.56
CA ARG A 885 -20.31 20.06 7.27
C ARG A 885 -20.57 19.11 6.09
N PHE A 886 -20.25 17.83 6.25
CA PHE A 886 -20.55 16.81 5.25
C PHE A 886 -22.05 16.63 5.05
N CYS A 887 -22.82 16.51 6.13
CA CYS A 887 -24.27 16.38 6.06
C CYS A 887 -24.91 17.58 5.38
N ASP A 888 -24.50 18.79 5.73
CA ASP A 888 -25.05 20.04 5.15
C ASP A 888 -24.72 20.16 3.64
N ALA A 889 -23.52 19.72 3.23
CA ALA A 889 -23.18 19.61 1.81
C ALA A 889 -24.10 18.62 1.06
N MET A 890 -24.33 17.45 1.63
CA MET A 890 -25.24 16.46 1.05
C MET A 890 -26.69 16.97 1.00
N ILE A 891 -27.15 17.68 2.03
CA ILE A 891 -28.50 18.28 2.06
C ILE A 891 -28.64 19.38 0.99
N ALA A 892 -27.62 20.21 0.80
CA ALA A 892 -27.62 21.21 -0.28
C ALA A 892 -27.68 20.54 -1.67
N ILE A 893 -26.87 19.49 -1.88
CA ILE A 893 -26.88 18.70 -3.13
C ILE A 893 -28.23 18.03 -3.35
N HIS A 894 -28.90 17.53 -2.30
CA HIS A 894 -30.25 16.99 -2.41
C HIS A 894 -31.23 18.03 -2.98
N GLY A 895 -31.15 19.29 -2.51
CA GLY A 895 -31.95 20.39 -3.07
C GLY A 895 -31.66 20.64 -4.56
N GLU A 896 -30.39 20.59 -4.97
CA GLU A 896 -30.00 20.72 -6.37
C GLU A 896 -30.55 19.54 -7.22
N ILE A 897 -30.52 18.31 -6.72
CA ILE A 897 -31.10 17.12 -7.39
C ILE A 897 -32.60 17.29 -7.54
N LEU A 898 -33.33 17.72 -6.49
CA LEU A 898 -34.78 17.93 -6.54
C LEU A 898 -35.16 18.95 -7.61
N ALA A 899 -34.46 20.08 -7.71
CA ALA A 899 -34.68 21.10 -8.72
C ALA A 899 -34.56 20.56 -10.15
N ILE A 900 -33.55 19.69 -10.38
CA ILE A 900 -33.34 19.03 -11.67
C ILE A 900 -34.45 18.01 -11.97
N GLU A 901 -34.79 17.14 -11.06
CA GLU A 901 -35.77 16.08 -11.25
C GLU A 901 -37.23 16.65 -11.36
N ARG A 902 -37.49 17.84 -10.83
CA ARG A 902 -38.76 18.58 -10.98
C ARG A 902 -38.82 19.46 -12.23
N GLY A 903 -37.72 19.55 -12.99
CA GLY A 903 -37.62 20.39 -14.18
C GLY A 903 -37.47 21.90 -13.89
N GLU A 904 -37.14 22.25 -12.66
CA GLU A 904 -36.85 23.65 -12.21
C GLU A 904 -35.44 24.07 -12.68
N ALA A 905 -34.53 23.10 -12.85
CA ALA A 905 -33.21 23.28 -13.45
C ALA A 905 -33.04 22.35 -14.66
N ASP A 906 -32.25 22.78 -15.62
CA ASP A 906 -32.00 21.99 -16.86
C ASP A 906 -31.29 20.67 -16.56
N ALA A 907 -31.73 19.57 -17.17
CA ALA A 907 -31.20 18.23 -16.91
C ALA A 907 -29.74 18.05 -17.35
N LYS A 908 -29.24 18.85 -18.28
CA LYS A 908 -27.88 18.73 -18.87
C LYS A 908 -26.99 19.92 -18.54
N ASN A 909 -27.57 21.10 -18.31
CA ASN A 909 -26.85 22.34 -18.06
C ASN A 909 -27.16 22.85 -16.64
N ASN A 910 -26.53 22.30 -15.62
CA ASN A 910 -26.77 22.55 -14.22
C ASN A 910 -25.49 22.44 -13.36
N LEU A 911 -25.59 22.79 -12.08
CA LEU A 911 -24.47 22.75 -11.11
C LEU A 911 -23.78 21.40 -11.02
N LEU A 912 -24.54 20.30 -10.96
CA LEU A 912 -23.97 18.96 -10.80
C LEU A 912 -23.28 18.46 -12.08
N LYS A 913 -23.82 18.77 -13.26
CA LYS A 913 -23.21 18.34 -14.53
C LYS A 913 -21.92 19.09 -14.87
N HIS A 914 -21.77 20.29 -14.36
CA HIS A 914 -20.58 21.11 -14.58
C HIS A 914 -19.55 21.06 -13.45
N ALA A 915 -19.89 20.42 -12.33
CA ALA A 915 -18.95 20.20 -11.23
C ALA A 915 -17.81 19.26 -11.62
N PRO A 916 -16.59 19.45 -11.06
CA PRO A 916 -16.24 20.53 -10.14
C PRO A 916 -15.91 21.86 -10.88
N HIS A 917 -16.09 22.97 -10.17
CA HIS A 917 -15.82 24.33 -10.69
C HIS A 917 -14.43 24.81 -10.25
N THR A 918 -13.57 25.11 -11.22
CA THR A 918 -12.22 25.59 -10.97
C THR A 918 -12.16 27.10 -10.77
N ALA A 919 -11.13 27.62 -10.11
CA ALA A 919 -10.94 29.05 -9.89
C ALA A 919 -10.89 29.85 -11.21
N ASP A 920 -10.20 29.34 -12.22
CA ASP A 920 -10.10 29.98 -13.54
C ASP A 920 -11.45 30.04 -14.28
N GLN A 921 -12.39 29.10 -14.04
CA GLN A 921 -13.75 29.19 -14.55
C GLN A 921 -14.56 30.31 -13.88
N VAL A 922 -14.51 30.34 -12.54
CA VAL A 922 -15.30 31.28 -11.74
C VAL A 922 -14.80 32.72 -11.91
N CYS A 923 -13.48 32.89 -12.08
CA CYS A 923 -12.86 34.21 -12.28
C CYS A 923 -12.83 34.70 -13.74
N ALA A 924 -13.28 33.89 -14.71
CA ALA A 924 -13.32 34.29 -16.12
C ALA A 924 -14.30 35.45 -16.33
N ASP A 925 -14.01 36.33 -17.30
CA ASP A 925 -14.89 37.46 -17.65
C ASP A 925 -16.28 37.00 -18.11
N ALA A 926 -16.33 35.95 -18.93
CA ALA A 926 -17.58 35.40 -19.44
C ALA A 926 -18.11 34.30 -18.51
N TRP A 927 -19.42 34.30 -18.27
CA TRP A 927 -20.14 33.24 -17.53
C TRP A 927 -21.40 32.86 -18.28
N ASP A 928 -21.40 31.73 -18.92
CA ASP A 928 -22.48 31.24 -19.80
C ASP A 928 -23.37 30.17 -19.14
N ARG A 929 -23.36 30.10 -17.81
CA ARG A 929 -24.12 29.13 -17.02
C ARG A 929 -25.47 29.68 -16.57
N PRO A 930 -26.53 28.84 -16.45
CA PRO A 930 -27.84 29.26 -15.97
C PRO A 930 -27.92 29.47 -14.43
N TYR A 931 -26.78 29.46 -13.75
CA TYR A 931 -26.63 29.68 -12.30
C TYR A 931 -25.50 30.67 -12.02
N SER A 932 -25.48 31.25 -10.82
CA SER A 932 -24.48 32.26 -10.47
C SER A 932 -23.10 31.66 -10.17
N ARG A 933 -22.05 32.51 -10.30
CA ARG A 933 -20.69 32.15 -9.84
C ARG A 933 -20.66 31.82 -8.35
N GLU A 934 -21.48 32.50 -7.54
CA GLU A 934 -21.57 32.25 -6.12
C GLU A 934 -22.14 30.86 -5.81
N GLN A 935 -23.20 30.46 -6.49
CA GLN A 935 -23.75 29.10 -6.37
C GLN A 935 -22.72 28.01 -6.79
N ALA A 936 -21.90 28.31 -7.80
CA ALA A 936 -20.84 27.40 -8.24
C ALA A 936 -19.74 27.26 -7.20
N ALA A 937 -19.21 28.41 -6.70
CA ALA A 937 -18.01 28.46 -5.87
C ALA A 937 -18.28 28.33 -4.36
N TYR A 938 -19.37 28.90 -3.87
CA TYR A 938 -19.68 29.04 -2.45
C TYR A 938 -21.09 28.55 -2.13
N PRO A 939 -21.37 27.26 -2.36
CA PRO A 939 -22.75 26.72 -2.20
C PRO A 939 -23.29 26.75 -0.77
N VAL A 940 -22.41 26.90 0.23
CA VAL A 940 -22.81 27.05 1.65
C VAL A 940 -22.02 28.18 2.33
N ALA A 941 -22.58 28.73 3.42
CA ALA A 941 -21.89 29.72 4.24
C ALA A 941 -20.58 29.12 4.83
N GLY A 942 -19.58 29.98 5.07
CA GLY A 942 -18.27 29.58 5.63
C GLY A 942 -17.24 29.09 4.61
N LEU A 943 -17.65 28.64 3.43
CA LEU A 943 -16.68 28.22 2.41
C LEU A 943 -15.76 29.33 1.90
N ARG A 944 -16.13 30.61 2.09
CA ARG A 944 -15.30 31.74 1.65
C ARG A 944 -13.97 31.81 2.40
N ASP A 945 -13.96 31.38 3.67
CA ASP A 945 -12.79 31.44 4.54
C ASP A 945 -11.82 30.27 4.26
N PHE A 946 -12.36 29.14 3.77
CA PHE A 946 -11.59 27.90 3.59
C PHE A 946 -11.92 27.17 2.27
N LYS A 947 -11.86 27.90 1.15
CA LYS A 947 -12.15 27.31 -0.17
C LYS A 947 -10.97 26.47 -0.71
N PHE A 948 -11.19 25.17 -0.83
CA PHE A 948 -10.35 24.33 -1.69
C PHE A 948 -10.82 24.45 -3.15
N TRP A 949 -9.90 24.74 -4.07
CA TRP A 949 -10.19 24.85 -5.50
C TRP A 949 -9.71 23.59 -6.24
N PRO A 950 -10.61 22.81 -6.86
CA PRO A 950 -10.19 21.72 -7.76
C PRO A 950 -9.23 22.25 -8.85
N ALA A 951 -8.15 21.50 -9.09
CA ALA A 951 -7.10 21.94 -10.01
C ALA A 951 -7.51 21.87 -11.50
N VAL A 952 -8.45 20.97 -11.80
CA VAL A 952 -9.03 20.75 -13.14
C VAL A 952 -10.54 20.58 -13.04
N ALA A 953 -11.25 20.86 -14.13
CA ALA A 953 -12.66 20.52 -14.27
C ALA A 953 -12.84 19.00 -14.43
N ARG A 954 -14.06 18.53 -14.65
CA ARG A 954 -14.38 17.12 -14.83
C ARG A 954 -13.48 16.45 -15.87
N VAL A 955 -12.77 15.40 -15.49
CA VAL A 955 -11.80 14.69 -16.35
C VAL A 955 -12.53 13.82 -17.37
N ASP A 956 -12.12 13.86 -18.63
CA ASP A 956 -12.61 12.99 -19.70
C ASP A 956 -11.90 11.62 -19.63
N ASN A 957 -12.52 10.68 -18.93
CA ASN A 957 -12.01 9.34 -18.76
C ASN A 957 -11.98 8.54 -20.08
N VAL A 958 -12.97 8.77 -20.96
CA VAL A 958 -13.08 8.06 -22.25
C VAL A 958 -11.99 8.50 -23.21
N PHE A 959 -11.71 9.81 -23.28
CA PHE A 959 -10.62 10.32 -24.07
C PHE A 959 -9.28 9.74 -23.63
N GLY A 960 -9.00 9.74 -22.32
CA GLY A 960 -7.74 9.23 -21.76
C GLY A 960 -7.52 7.72 -22.04
N ASP A 961 -8.56 6.90 -21.99
CA ASP A 961 -8.44 5.47 -22.30
C ASP A 961 -8.27 5.18 -23.81
N ARG A 962 -8.84 6.03 -24.66
CA ARG A 962 -8.69 5.90 -26.11
C ARG A 962 -7.35 6.44 -26.64
N ASN A 963 -6.75 7.40 -25.93
CA ASN A 963 -5.50 8.08 -26.28
C ASN A 963 -4.49 7.88 -25.14
N LEU A 964 -4.14 6.64 -24.84
CA LEU A 964 -3.34 6.29 -23.69
C LEU A 964 -1.91 6.84 -23.79
N VAL A 965 -1.54 7.75 -22.89
CA VAL A 965 -0.18 8.26 -22.69
C VAL A 965 0.14 8.13 -21.19
N CYS A 966 1.15 7.34 -20.83
CA CYS A 966 1.53 7.02 -19.46
C CYS A 966 2.96 7.52 -19.10
N SER A 967 3.43 8.52 -19.78
CA SER A 967 4.68 9.25 -19.52
C SER A 967 4.45 10.76 -19.56
N CYS A 968 5.42 11.55 -19.10
CA CYS A 968 5.36 13.01 -19.20
C CYS A 968 5.14 13.44 -20.65
N VAL A 969 4.21 14.35 -20.86
CA VAL A 969 3.93 14.89 -22.19
C VAL A 969 5.04 15.87 -22.58
N GLY A 970 5.38 15.93 -23.87
CA GLY A 970 6.37 16.86 -24.39
C GLY A 970 5.94 18.34 -24.25
N MET A 971 6.88 19.25 -24.41
CA MET A 971 6.63 20.71 -24.25
C MET A 971 5.56 21.25 -25.22
N GLU A 972 5.34 20.59 -26.34
CA GLU A 972 4.29 20.92 -27.31
C GLU A 972 2.88 20.81 -26.71
N ALA A 973 2.67 19.94 -25.74
CA ALA A 973 1.38 19.79 -25.04
C ALA A 973 1.07 20.97 -24.10
N TYR A 974 2.05 21.80 -23.78
CA TYR A 974 1.90 23.00 -22.95
C TYR A 974 1.83 24.30 -23.78
N GLN A 975 1.89 24.20 -25.08
CA GLN A 975 1.84 25.33 -26.00
C GLN A 975 0.44 25.62 -26.55
N ALA A 976 -0.58 24.84 -26.13
CA ALA A 976 -1.96 25.00 -26.60
C ALA A 976 -2.79 25.89 -25.68
#